data_e6f4acbeb2be0f35e7b5e83a55a07a7d
#
_entry.id   e6f4acbeb2be0f35e7b5e83a55a07a7d
#
_cell.length_a   1.000
_cell.length_b   1.000
_cell.length_c   1.000
_cell.angle_alpha   90.00
_cell.angle_beta   90.00
_cell.angle_gamma   90.00
#
_symmetry.space_group_name_H-M   'P 1'
#
loop_
_entity.id
_entity.type
_entity.pdbx_description
1 polymer ?
#
loop_
_entity_poly.entity_id
_entity_poly.type
_entity_poly.pdbx_seq_one_letter_code
_entity_poly.pdbx_strand_id
1 'polypeptide(L)'
;MRRKKIFLTLLFCFSFMTLWAQQQVKFKVEEQGTQQPLVGVYISLTPKNSTKAEFNAVTDAAGEAIFNIERRGTYHYQTTAVGYISVSGDIQLPLNTTINIVMREDVMHLNDVVVTGSRTERPIKLSAITTQVLGGKALVDAGYSDLQHALQQETPGMNIQKVGFGNEISMQGLDARHVLFLQDGERMTGEMAGNLDYERFNLHAIDRIEIVKGASSTLYGSRASGAVINLISKKATKPIDIQAGFRWGQMNERNYKQPSKHDFLYMFEKNSDRPNLQAWVSAGMKYKKITSQTDIWYSESDAFYMYQSKHDKKVYTKEANPFLPHDIILNSVAERSPMGIEGTEHVSIAQKFYIDPIKNLSIETYGTMFFMNSYDLIQDMTFTQSRDFMTGFKAKYDVKDWFSVHLSMHADFYDRFKRHERLDERKKVYKSCILEPRLTVTSNYFNHHSLIFGIEHTSDELTSDRFVNRKMTTRALHETEYFLQDEWIPNTHWLLSTGVRTNFSKAFGFMWMPKLAAKYSLNNHWAFRANYSMGYRAPSIKELFFNWDHLGMFQIRGNEELRPEKNHYISFGTEYTTDHFFVNVNAYGNFFRKKIEGIWHIYDMQYNFEYTNLRNQRMLGIEVILKWHFAKDFTLNGTYSYVNVSKQQGIQVNTTSPHAATGSLDYTLNQKNYRLKSIFSASLMGQKQFDVQDRVWVDEHHKSYDAYFRCTLPTYVLCNLAVVQTFYNKVKVTLGVDNLFNYVPHTLGSGITMFNVPATCGTRGYIQVEFLVDDIIKTLKHK
;
A
#
# COMPACT_ATOMS: atom_id res chain seq x y z
N MET A 1 36.28 43.39 -64.04
CA MET A 1 35.32 43.95 -63.07
C MET A 1 34.24 42.98 -62.63
N ARG A 2 33.82 41.95 -63.35
CA ARG A 2 32.78 40.98 -62.91
C ARG A 2 33.17 40.02 -61.76
N ARG A 3 34.43 39.61 -61.64
CA ARG A 3 34.88 38.67 -60.55
C ARG A 3 34.99 39.32 -59.16
N LYS A 4 35.21 40.63 -59.06
CA LYS A 4 35.24 41.34 -57.77
C LYS A 4 33.84 41.58 -57.18
N LYS A 5 32.81 41.72 -58.05
CA LYS A 5 31.42 41.87 -57.57
C LYS A 5 30.85 40.56 -57.00
N ILE A 6 31.19 39.40 -57.57
CA ILE A 6 30.76 38.09 -57.07
C ILE A 6 31.40 37.77 -55.71
N PHE A 7 32.65 38.14 -55.50
CA PHE A 7 33.36 37.93 -54.20
C PHE A 7 32.81 38.85 -53.09
N LEU A 8 32.41 40.06 -53.40
CA LEU A 8 31.79 40.99 -52.46
C LEU A 8 30.35 40.54 -52.09
N THR A 9 29.59 40.00 -53.05
CA THR A 9 28.25 39.46 -52.80
C THR A 9 28.27 38.18 -51.99
N LEU A 10 29.26 37.30 -52.21
CA LEU A 10 29.49 36.11 -51.37
C LEU A 10 29.97 36.48 -49.95
N LEU A 11 30.82 37.49 -49.81
CA LEU A 11 31.24 37.98 -48.49
C LEU A 11 30.08 38.65 -47.73
N PHE A 12 29.16 39.32 -48.44
CA PHE A 12 27.95 39.91 -47.84
C PHE A 12 26.89 38.87 -47.52
N CYS A 13 26.78 37.79 -48.25
CA CYS A 13 25.93 36.63 -47.90
C CYS A 13 26.50 35.82 -46.70
N PHE A 14 27.81 35.77 -46.52
CA PHE A 14 28.45 35.15 -45.38
C PHE A 14 28.35 35.97 -44.08
N SER A 15 28.22 37.29 -44.18
CA SER A 15 28.02 38.17 -42.99
C SER A 15 26.57 38.22 -42.50
N PHE A 16 25.61 37.60 -43.21
CA PHE A 16 24.22 37.41 -42.76
C PHE A 16 23.94 36.01 -42.22
N MET A 17 24.93 35.12 -42.11
CA MET A 17 24.86 34.05 -41.15
C MET A 17 24.98 34.66 -39.74
N THR A 18 23.91 35.26 -39.25
CA THR A 18 23.75 35.58 -37.86
C THR A 18 24.02 34.28 -37.10
N LEU A 19 25.13 34.21 -36.38
CA LEU A 19 25.38 33.27 -35.32
C LEU A 19 24.18 33.36 -34.39
N TRP A 20 23.24 32.49 -34.52
CA TRP A 20 22.23 32.23 -33.51
C TRP A 20 23.00 31.62 -32.36
N ALA A 21 23.50 32.47 -31.46
CA ALA A 21 24.15 32.05 -30.26
C ALA A 21 23.08 31.35 -29.41
N GLN A 22 23.12 30.03 -29.38
CA GLN A 22 22.39 29.27 -28.40
C GLN A 22 22.81 29.76 -27.02
N GLN A 23 21.86 30.22 -26.25
CA GLN A 23 22.10 30.67 -24.91
C GLN A 23 21.90 29.53 -23.94
N GLN A 24 22.95 29.23 -23.13
CA GLN A 24 22.84 28.30 -22.03
C GLN A 24 22.26 28.99 -20.81
N VAL A 25 21.17 28.43 -20.28
CA VAL A 25 20.59 28.82 -18.99
C VAL A 25 20.83 27.69 -18.02
N LYS A 26 21.54 27.98 -16.93
CA LYS A 26 21.91 27.03 -15.92
C LYS A 26 21.09 27.25 -14.65
N PHE A 27 20.46 26.20 -14.17
CA PHE A 27 19.80 26.14 -12.88
C PHE A 27 20.60 25.29 -11.93
N LYS A 28 20.68 25.69 -10.65
CA LYS A 28 21.23 24.91 -9.56
C LYS A 28 20.18 24.80 -8.46
N VAL A 29 19.83 23.60 -8.07
CA VAL A 29 18.79 23.34 -7.09
C VAL A 29 19.39 22.69 -5.86
N GLU A 30 19.12 23.28 -4.70
CA GLU A 30 19.62 22.85 -3.39
C GLU A 30 18.49 22.70 -2.39
N GLU A 31 18.66 21.81 -1.42
CA GLU A 31 17.72 21.62 -0.33
C GLU A 31 17.88 22.73 0.73
N GLN A 32 16.76 23.26 1.21
CA GLN A 32 16.75 24.24 2.30
C GLN A 32 17.23 23.58 3.61
N GLY A 33 18.21 24.19 4.25
CA GLY A 33 18.75 23.75 5.55
C GLY A 33 20.00 22.91 5.42
N THR A 34 20.05 21.91 4.55
CA THR A 34 21.24 21.08 4.33
C THR A 34 22.18 21.66 3.27
N GLN A 35 21.67 22.52 2.38
CA GLN A 35 22.38 23.05 1.21
C GLN A 35 22.93 21.97 0.28
N GLN A 36 22.33 20.79 0.30
CA GLN A 36 22.71 19.69 -0.59
C GLN A 36 22.10 19.85 -1.97
N PRO A 37 22.84 19.46 -3.04
CA PRO A 37 22.29 19.47 -4.38
C PRO A 37 21.13 18.48 -4.51
N LEU A 38 20.00 18.94 -5.04
CA LEU A 38 18.83 18.09 -5.30
C LEU A 38 18.91 17.49 -6.70
N VAL A 39 19.03 16.18 -6.73
CA VAL A 39 19.09 15.37 -7.97
C VAL A 39 17.69 14.98 -8.38
N GLY A 40 17.43 14.95 -9.70
CA GLY A 40 16.15 14.48 -10.23
C GLY A 40 15.03 15.51 -10.18
N VAL A 41 15.33 16.78 -9.88
CA VAL A 41 14.32 17.85 -9.94
C VAL A 41 13.98 18.14 -11.40
N TYR A 42 12.72 17.97 -11.74
CA TYR A 42 12.20 18.35 -13.05
C TYR A 42 11.97 19.86 -13.11
N ILE A 43 12.54 20.53 -14.09
CA ILE A 43 12.39 21.95 -14.34
C ILE A 43 11.75 22.14 -15.70
N SER A 44 10.64 22.87 -15.73
CA SER A 44 9.97 23.28 -16.98
C SER A 44 10.09 24.78 -17.20
N LEU A 45 10.27 25.18 -18.47
CA LEU A 45 10.28 26.56 -18.89
C LEU A 45 9.14 26.80 -19.87
N THR A 46 8.29 27.76 -19.56
CA THR A 46 7.13 28.16 -20.36
C THR A 46 7.30 29.59 -20.80
N PRO A 47 7.27 29.89 -22.10
CA PRO A 47 7.25 31.31 -22.59
C PRO A 47 6.05 32.05 -22.00
N LYS A 48 6.21 33.27 -21.54
CA LYS A 48 5.14 34.06 -20.91
C LYS A 48 3.87 34.25 -21.77
N ASN A 49 4.00 34.08 -23.07
CA ASN A 49 2.89 34.16 -24.05
C ASN A 49 2.33 32.76 -24.43
N SER A 50 2.72 31.71 -23.74
CA SER A 50 2.28 30.33 -23.97
C SER A 50 1.76 29.71 -22.66
N THR A 51 0.82 28.81 -22.77
CA THR A 51 0.33 27.99 -21.66
C THR A 51 0.99 26.63 -21.59
N LYS A 52 1.87 26.29 -22.54
CA LYS A 52 2.54 24.98 -22.62
C LYS A 52 4.05 25.16 -22.40
N ALA A 53 4.64 24.30 -21.57
CA ALA A 53 6.09 24.23 -21.38
C ALA A 53 6.78 23.89 -22.71
N GLU A 54 7.76 24.70 -23.11
CA GLU A 54 8.51 24.52 -24.36
C GLU A 54 9.82 23.76 -24.12
N PHE A 55 10.43 23.92 -22.93
CA PHE A 55 11.68 23.28 -22.57
C PHE A 55 11.57 22.57 -21.21
N ASN A 56 12.18 21.39 -21.11
CA ASN A 56 12.20 20.60 -19.89
C ASN A 56 13.60 20.03 -19.67
N ALA A 57 14.05 20.01 -18.43
CA ALA A 57 15.29 19.36 -18.01
C ALA A 57 15.17 18.80 -16.60
N VAL A 58 16.06 17.89 -16.25
CA VAL A 58 16.13 17.26 -14.94
C VAL A 58 17.51 17.53 -14.35
N THR A 59 17.60 17.87 -13.07
CA THR A 59 18.87 18.15 -12.39
C THR A 59 19.73 16.89 -12.30
N ASP A 60 21.03 17.06 -12.51
CA ASP A 60 22.06 16.03 -12.39
C ASP A 60 22.51 15.80 -10.94
N ALA A 61 23.59 15.01 -10.75
CA ALA A 61 24.15 14.71 -9.44
C ALA A 61 24.74 15.93 -8.70
N ALA A 62 25.00 17.03 -9.39
CA ALA A 62 25.41 18.31 -8.80
C ALA A 62 24.22 19.25 -8.52
N GLY A 63 22.99 18.78 -8.76
CA GLY A 63 21.77 19.58 -8.67
C GLY A 63 21.62 20.56 -9.83
N GLU A 64 22.31 20.34 -10.95
CA GLU A 64 22.37 21.28 -12.07
C GLU A 64 21.51 20.82 -13.24
N ALA A 65 20.77 21.75 -13.85
CA ALA A 65 20.04 21.55 -15.09
C ALA A 65 20.43 22.64 -16.09
N ILE A 66 20.70 22.27 -17.35
CA ILE A 66 21.13 23.16 -18.41
C ILE A 66 20.12 23.15 -19.54
N PHE A 67 19.67 24.33 -19.93
CA PHE A 67 18.78 24.57 -21.05
C PHE A 67 19.53 25.31 -22.17
N ASN A 68 19.38 24.83 -23.39
CA ASN A 68 19.87 25.53 -24.59
C ASN A 68 18.68 26.20 -25.25
N ILE A 69 18.58 27.53 -25.16
CA ILE A 69 17.42 28.30 -25.61
C ILE A 69 17.87 29.26 -26.71
N GLU A 70 17.20 29.23 -27.85
CA GLU A 70 17.53 30.07 -29.00
C GLU A 70 16.76 31.39 -29.01
N ARG A 71 15.61 31.46 -28.32
CA ARG A 71 14.71 32.61 -28.36
C ARG A 71 14.90 33.49 -27.12
N ARG A 72 15.05 34.79 -27.35
CA ARG A 72 15.01 35.80 -26.28
C ARG A 72 13.58 36.01 -25.81
N GLY A 73 13.40 36.32 -24.53
CA GLY A 73 12.08 36.60 -23.96
C GLY A 73 11.98 36.27 -22.47
N THR A 74 10.80 36.49 -21.94
CA THR A 74 10.48 36.13 -20.54
C THR A 74 9.90 34.73 -20.53
N TYR A 75 10.49 33.89 -19.67
CA TYR A 75 10.06 32.51 -19.41
C TYR A 75 9.66 32.35 -17.97
N HIS A 76 8.56 31.66 -17.75
CA HIS A 76 8.17 31.19 -16.43
C HIS A 76 8.78 29.81 -16.19
N TYR A 77 9.57 29.67 -15.09
CA TYR A 77 10.08 28.36 -14.70
C TYR A 77 9.24 27.79 -13.56
N GLN A 78 9.13 26.47 -13.53
CA GLN A 78 8.53 25.70 -12.45
C GLN A 78 9.37 24.49 -12.17
N THR A 79 9.70 24.26 -10.89
CA THR A 79 10.40 23.06 -10.43
C THR A 79 9.42 22.07 -9.82
N THR A 80 9.64 20.79 -10.05
CA THR A 80 8.87 19.70 -9.43
C THR A 80 9.81 18.58 -9.02
N ALA A 81 9.73 18.17 -7.76
CA ALA A 81 10.46 17.03 -7.21
C ALA A 81 9.58 16.32 -6.19
N VAL A 82 9.66 14.99 -6.14
CA VAL A 82 8.92 14.20 -5.14
C VAL A 82 9.43 14.55 -3.75
N GLY A 83 8.51 14.86 -2.84
CA GLY A 83 8.84 15.26 -1.47
C GLY A 83 9.32 16.68 -1.29
N TYR A 84 9.23 17.56 -2.33
CA TYR A 84 9.63 18.96 -2.24
C TYR A 84 8.55 19.91 -2.74
N ILE A 85 8.46 21.08 -2.11
CA ILE A 85 7.56 22.16 -2.54
C ILE A 85 8.08 22.75 -3.85
N SER A 86 7.21 22.79 -4.87
CA SER A 86 7.53 23.40 -6.16
C SER A 86 7.87 24.89 -6.00
N VAL A 87 8.95 25.30 -6.62
CA VAL A 87 9.36 26.71 -6.71
C VAL A 87 9.15 27.17 -8.15
N SER A 88 8.57 28.35 -8.31
CA SER A 88 8.37 28.96 -9.62
C SER A 88 8.77 30.43 -9.63
N GLY A 89 9.11 30.92 -10.81
CA GLY A 89 9.48 32.32 -11.00
C GLY A 89 9.64 32.67 -12.47
N ASP A 90 9.86 33.93 -12.76
CA ASP A 90 10.08 34.42 -14.11
C ASP A 90 11.57 34.74 -14.33
N ILE A 91 12.07 34.39 -15.51
CA ILE A 91 13.42 34.72 -15.97
C ILE A 91 13.34 35.46 -17.31
N GLN A 92 14.22 36.42 -17.45
CA GLN A 92 14.33 37.18 -18.72
C GLN A 92 15.64 36.80 -19.42
N LEU A 93 15.53 36.34 -20.67
CA LEU A 93 16.68 35.99 -21.49
C LEU A 93 17.05 37.14 -22.43
N PRO A 94 18.34 37.43 -22.60
CA PRO A 94 19.55 36.67 -22.22
C PRO A 94 19.93 36.81 -20.74
N LEU A 95 20.38 35.69 -20.12
CA LEU A 95 20.82 35.63 -18.73
C LEU A 95 22.22 34.98 -18.65
N ASN A 96 23.19 35.65 -18.05
CA ASN A 96 24.56 35.13 -17.93
C ASN A 96 24.90 34.59 -16.52
N THR A 97 23.88 34.41 -15.67
CA THR A 97 24.05 33.93 -14.29
C THR A 97 23.34 32.60 -14.08
N THR A 98 23.89 31.78 -13.21
CA THR A 98 23.21 30.56 -12.73
C THR A 98 22.03 30.96 -11.84
N ILE A 99 20.88 30.36 -12.07
CA ILE A 99 19.68 30.53 -11.23
C ILE A 99 19.75 29.52 -10.09
N ASN A 100 19.96 30.04 -8.88
CA ASN A 100 20.00 29.22 -7.68
C ASN A 100 18.57 29.08 -7.12
N ILE A 101 18.10 27.84 -7.00
CA ILE A 101 16.79 27.53 -6.44
C ILE A 101 17.00 26.74 -5.16
N VAL A 102 16.37 27.19 -4.08
CA VAL A 102 16.34 26.48 -2.82
C VAL A 102 14.95 25.87 -2.67
N MET A 103 14.87 24.55 -2.63
CA MET A 103 13.61 23.84 -2.42
C MET A 103 13.48 23.38 -0.97
N ARG A 104 12.28 23.49 -0.44
CA ARG A 104 11.92 23.02 0.90
C ARG A 104 11.23 21.67 0.79
N GLU A 105 11.52 20.77 1.73
CA GLU A 105 10.82 19.49 1.84
C GLU A 105 9.29 19.70 1.90
N ASP A 106 8.54 19.03 1.02
CA ASP A 106 7.08 19.10 0.99
C ASP A 106 6.50 18.09 1.98
N VAL A 107 6.47 18.48 3.23
CA VAL A 107 5.87 17.64 4.28
C VAL A 107 4.38 17.39 4.04
N MET A 108 3.74 18.20 3.21
CA MET A 108 2.34 18.05 2.84
C MET A 108 2.11 17.10 1.66
N HIS A 109 3.17 16.72 0.92
CA HIS A 109 3.11 15.82 -0.23
C HIS A 109 2.13 16.23 -1.34
N LEU A 110 1.84 17.53 -1.47
CA LEU A 110 0.82 18.05 -2.39
C LEU A 110 1.25 18.06 -3.86
N ASN A 111 2.55 18.06 -4.11
CA ASN A 111 3.12 18.09 -5.45
C ASN A 111 3.61 16.72 -5.90
N ASP A 112 3.39 15.68 -5.10
CA ASP A 112 3.78 14.31 -5.47
C ASP A 112 3.08 13.86 -6.74
N VAL A 113 3.82 13.15 -7.58
CA VAL A 113 3.29 12.55 -8.80
C VAL A 113 2.69 11.21 -8.47
N VAL A 114 1.45 10.98 -8.90
CA VAL A 114 0.72 9.73 -8.68
C VAL A 114 0.34 9.08 -10.00
N VAL A 115 0.26 7.76 -10.00
CA VAL A 115 -0.12 6.94 -11.15
C VAL A 115 -1.46 6.22 -10.89
N THR A 116 -1.71 5.81 -9.65
CA THR A 116 -2.79 4.87 -9.31
C THR A 116 -4.18 5.43 -9.58
N GLY A 117 -4.40 6.73 -9.36
CA GLY A 117 -5.71 7.35 -9.59
C GLY A 117 -6.15 7.43 -11.04
N SER A 118 -5.21 7.37 -12.00
CA SER A 118 -5.46 7.61 -13.42
C SER A 118 -4.71 6.68 -14.38
N ARG A 119 -3.87 5.77 -13.88
CA ARG A 119 -2.90 4.97 -14.68
C ARG A 119 -1.94 5.80 -15.54
N THR A 120 -1.84 7.10 -15.29
CA THR A 120 -0.87 8.00 -15.91
C THR A 120 -0.23 8.87 -14.85
N GLU A 121 1.06 9.15 -15.01
CA GLU A 121 1.80 10.02 -14.09
C GLU A 121 1.24 11.44 -14.12
N ARG A 122 0.84 11.94 -12.94
CA ARG A 122 0.38 13.31 -12.78
C ARG A 122 0.48 13.80 -11.34
N PRO A 123 0.59 15.11 -11.12
CA PRO A 123 0.55 15.67 -9.78
C PRO A 123 -0.76 15.33 -9.05
N ILE A 124 -0.70 15.05 -7.76
CA ILE A 124 -1.87 14.71 -6.93
C ILE A 124 -2.94 15.82 -6.97
N LYS A 125 -2.49 17.07 -7.11
CA LYS A 125 -3.38 18.23 -7.31
C LYS A 125 -4.28 18.09 -8.54
N LEU A 126 -3.86 17.34 -9.56
CA LEU A 126 -4.61 17.06 -10.78
C LEU A 126 -5.28 15.68 -10.74
N SER A 127 -5.64 15.16 -9.57
CA SER A 127 -6.44 13.95 -9.43
C SER A 127 -7.86 14.30 -8.99
N ALA A 128 -8.85 13.82 -9.74
CA ALA A 128 -10.28 13.95 -9.36
C ALA A 128 -10.64 13.05 -8.19
N ILE A 129 -9.89 11.95 -7.99
CA ILE A 129 -10.11 10.99 -6.92
C ILE A 129 -9.18 11.31 -5.75
N THR A 130 -9.69 11.17 -4.54
CA THR A 130 -8.86 11.30 -3.33
C THR A 130 -7.82 10.19 -3.31
N THR A 131 -6.56 10.57 -3.49
CA THR A 131 -5.39 9.69 -3.43
C THR A 131 -4.51 10.15 -2.28
N GLN A 132 -4.17 9.25 -1.38
CA GLN A 132 -3.18 9.49 -0.34
C GLN A 132 -1.83 8.98 -0.82
N VAL A 133 -0.78 9.74 -0.59
CA VAL A 133 0.61 9.35 -0.91
C VAL A 133 1.42 9.34 0.37
N LEU A 134 2.15 8.24 0.58
CA LEU A 134 3.09 8.07 1.68
C LEU A 134 4.48 7.87 1.08
N GLY A 135 5.37 8.83 1.27
CA GLY A 135 6.74 8.76 0.76
C GLY A 135 7.57 7.71 1.49
N GLY A 136 8.23 6.80 0.78
CA GLY A 136 9.00 5.71 1.37
C GLY A 136 10.11 6.20 2.31
N LYS A 137 10.81 7.27 1.94
CA LYS A 137 11.81 7.91 2.82
C LYS A 137 11.19 8.40 4.13
N ALA A 138 10.02 9.04 4.07
CA ALA A 138 9.34 9.55 5.26
C ALA A 138 8.92 8.41 6.20
N LEU A 139 8.45 7.29 5.64
CA LEU A 139 8.08 6.09 6.40
C LEU A 139 9.29 5.45 7.11
N VAL A 140 10.42 5.33 6.41
CA VAL A 140 11.67 4.82 7.01
C VAL A 140 12.19 5.79 8.06
N ASP A 141 12.12 7.11 7.82
CA ASP A 141 12.52 8.14 8.77
C ASP A 141 11.56 8.23 9.99
N ALA A 142 10.35 7.69 9.90
CA ALA A 142 9.44 7.51 11.01
C ALA A 142 9.75 6.26 11.87
N GLY A 143 10.71 5.44 11.46
CA GLY A 143 11.15 4.25 12.20
C GLY A 143 10.23 3.04 12.03
N TYR A 144 9.30 3.04 11.07
CA TYR A 144 8.44 1.89 10.82
C TYR A 144 9.25 0.67 10.39
N SER A 145 8.92 -0.50 10.97
CA SER A 145 9.62 -1.75 10.73
C SER A 145 9.23 -2.43 9.43
N ASP A 146 7.98 -2.25 9.04
CA ASP A 146 7.33 -2.97 7.95
C ASP A 146 6.17 -2.16 7.37
N LEU A 147 5.68 -2.63 6.22
CA LEU A 147 4.56 -2.01 5.52
C LEU A 147 3.28 -1.93 6.37
N GLN A 148 3.02 -2.96 7.16
CA GLN A 148 1.77 -3.06 7.93
C GLN A 148 1.72 -1.98 9.00
N HIS A 149 2.81 -1.82 9.75
CA HIS A 149 2.94 -0.78 10.77
C HIS A 149 2.82 0.62 10.14
N ALA A 150 3.49 0.86 9.00
CA ALA A 150 3.41 2.13 8.27
C ALA A 150 1.97 2.44 7.82
N LEU A 151 1.28 1.49 7.19
CA LEU A 151 -0.09 1.69 6.71
C LEU A 151 -1.07 1.91 7.85
N GLN A 152 -0.95 1.19 8.95
CA GLN A 152 -1.82 1.33 10.11
C GLN A 152 -1.70 2.70 10.78
N GLN A 153 -0.49 3.26 10.85
CA GLN A 153 -0.24 4.55 11.47
C GLN A 153 -0.60 5.74 10.58
N GLU A 154 -0.41 5.60 9.26
CA GLU A 154 -0.52 6.72 8.33
C GLU A 154 -1.87 6.78 7.58
N THR A 155 -2.66 5.69 7.59
CA THR A 155 -3.89 5.62 6.78
C THR A 155 -5.13 5.60 7.66
N PRO A 156 -6.05 6.59 7.51
CA PRO A 156 -7.27 6.62 8.30
C PRO A 156 -8.11 5.36 8.10
N GLY A 157 -8.53 4.75 9.22
CA GLY A 157 -9.40 3.57 9.21
C GLY A 157 -8.75 2.30 8.68
N MET A 158 -7.45 2.31 8.41
CA MET A 158 -6.69 1.10 8.14
C MET A 158 -6.45 0.36 9.44
N ASN A 159 -6.90 -0.88 9.50
CA ASN A 159 -6.62 -1.77 10.61
C ASN A 159 -5.91 -3.00 10.05
N ILE A 160 -4.69 -3.21 10.48
CA ILE A 160 -3.89 -4.39 10.15
C ILE A 160 -3.59 -5.08 11.46
N GLN A 161 -4.08 -6.29 11.60
CA GLN A 161 -3.90 -7.08 12.83
C GLN A 161 -3.22 -8.39 12.49
N LYS A 162 -2.16 -8.70 13.21
CA LYS A 162 -1.63 -10.05 13.22
C LYS A 162 -2.60 -10.91 14.04
N VAL A 163 -3.11 -11.96 13.45
CA VAL A 163 -4.04 -12.90 14.06
C VAL A 163 -3.46 -14.30 13.97
N GLY A 164 -4.04 -15.29 14.65
CA GLY A 164 -3.51 -16.64 14.70
C GLY A 164 -3.24 -17.32 13.36
N PHE A 165 -3.84 -16.86 12.27
CA PHE A 165 -3.65 -17.42 10.92
C PHE A 165 -3.02 -16.45 9.92
N GLY A 166 -2.25 -15.48 10.36
CA GLY A 166 -1.59 -14.48 9.52
C GLY A 166 -2.03 -13.05 9.82
N ASN A 167 -2.10 -12.21 8.82
CA ASN A 167 -2.43 -10.80 8.97
C ASN A 167 -3.82 -10.52 8.40
N GLU A 168 -4.69 -9.89 9.18
CA GLU A 168 -6.00 -9.41 8.73
C GLU A 168 -5.91 -7.92 8.43
N ILE A 169 -6.36 -7.53 7.24
CA ILE A 169 -6.50 -6.11 6.84
C ILE A 169 -7.96 -5.76 6.75
N SER A 170 -8.33 -4.62 7.33
CA SER A 170 -9.62 -4.00 7.07
C SER A 170 -9.48 -2.50 6.84
N MET A 171 -10.29 -1.97 5.91
CA MET A 171 -10.38 -0.54 5.61
C MET A 171 -11.82 -0.17 5.23
N GLN A 172 -12.35 0.92 5.78
CA GLN A 172 -13.72 1.38 5.52
C GLN A 172 -14.81 0.31 5.80
N GLY A 173 -14.56 -0.60 6.75
CA GLY A 173 -15.47 -1.73 7.04
C GLY A 173 -15.34 -2.91 6.08
N LEU A 174 -14.39 -2.88 5.17
CA LEU A 174 -14.10 -3.91 4.17
C LEU A 174 -12.86 -4.70 4.56
N ASP A 175 -12.88 -5.99 4.34
CA ASP A 175 -11.74 -6.89 4.55
C ASP A 175 -10.75 -6.88 3.38
N ALA A 176 -9.64 -7.60 3.52
CA ALA A 176 -8.57 -7.67 2.53
C ALA A 176 -9.01 -8.13 1.14
N ARG A 177 -10.11 -8.90 1.03
CA ARG A 177 -10.64 -9.37 -0.27
C ARG A 177 -11.16 -8.23 -1.16
N HIS A 178 -11.38 -7.04 -0.58
CA HIS A 178 -11.84 -5.83 -1.25
C HIS A 178 -10.75 -4.79 -1.44
N VAL A 179 -9.54 -5.05 -0.92
CA VAL A 179 -8.38 -4.18 -1.03
C VAL A 179 -7.36 -4.80 -1.96
N LEU A 180 -7.12 -4.16 -3.09
CA LEU A 180 -6.16 -4.64 -4.09
C LEU A 180 -4.77 -4.09 -3.80
N PHE A 181 -3.82 -4.98 -3.55
CA PHE A 181 -2.40 -4.64 -3.46
C PHE A 181 -1.72 -4.81 -4.81
N LEU A 182 -0.96 -3.80 -5.18
CA LEU A 182 -0.17 -3.75 -6.40
C LEU A 182 1.29 -3.45 -6.06
N GLN A 183 2.20 -4.00 -6.84
CA GLN A 183 3.59 -3.56 -6.91
C GLN A 183 3.86 -2.99 -8.30
N ASP A 184 4.17 -1.69 -8.37
CA ASP A 184 4.37 -0.97 -9.64
C ASP A 184 3.20 -1.11 -10.63
N GLY A 185 1.97 -1.19 -10.10
CA GLY A 185 0.74 -1.33 -10.88
C GLY A 185 0.38 -2.76 -11.29
N GLU A 186 1.14 -3.77 -10.88
CA GLU A 186 0.91 -5.18 -11.18
C GLU A 186 0.37 -5.93 -9.96
N ARG A 187 -0.56 -6.87 -10.17
CA ARG A 187 -1.23 -7.63 -9.11
C ARG A 187 -0.31 -8.68 -8.50
N MET A 188 -0.57 -8.99 -7.24
CA MET A 188 0.10 -10.07 -6.52
C MET A 188 -0.88 -11.19 -6.21
N THR A 189 -0.40 -12.44 -6.31
CA THR A 189 -1.14 -13.66 -5.94
C THR A 189 -0.64 -14.24 -4.61
N GLY A 190 -1.17 -15.39 -4.20
CA GLY A 190 -0.72 -16.09 -3.00
C GLY A 190 -1.51 -15.77 -1.74
N GLU A 191 -2.78 -15.43 -1.87
CA GLU A 191 -3.64 -15.17 -0.74
C GLU A 191 -3.92 -16.41 0.12
N MET A 192 -3.90 -16.23 1.43
CA MET A 192 -4.48 -17.16 2.42
C MET A 192 -5.60 -16.47 3.17
N ALA A 193 -6.76 -17.09 3.24
CA ALA A 193 -7.97 -16.53 3.88
C ALA A 193 -8.30 -15.09 3.42
N GLY A 194 -7.95 -14.73 2.16
CA GLY A 194 -8.14 -13.40 1.61
C GLY A 194 -6.99 -12.41 1.85
N ASN A 195 -5.97 -12.80 2.61
CA ASN A 195 -4.82 -11.96 2.93
C ASN A 195 -3.57 -12.43 2.18
N LEU A 196 -2.73 -11.48 1.75
CA LEU A 196 -1.40 -11.73 1.19
C LEU A 196 -0.36 -11.96 2.29
N ASP A 197 0.76 -12.55 1.94
CA ASP A 197 1.95 -12.51 2.80
C ASP A 197 2.57 -11.11 2.68
N TYR A 198 2.23 -10.19 3.61
CA TYR A 198 2.68 -8.78 3.58
C TYR A 198 4.18 -8.64 3.86
N GLU A 199 4.81 -9.67 4.36
CA GLU A 199 6.26 -9.80 4.52
C GLU A 199 7.03 -9.78 3.19
N ARG A 200 6.34 -9.93 2.05
CA ARG A 200 6.96 -9.76 0.72
C ARG A 200 7.41 -8.33 0.42
N PHE A 201 6.85 -7.34 1.12
CA PHE A 201 7.07 -5.93 0.83
C PHE A 201 8.21 -5.34 1.64
N ASN A 202 9.33 -5.07 0.98
CA ASN A 202 10.47 -4.37 1.57
C ASN A 202 10.23 -2.85 1.58
N LEU A 203 9.95 -2.27 2.75
CA LEU A 203 9.72 -0.84 2.89
C LEU A 203 10.93 0.01 2.44
N HIS A 204 12.15 -0.52 2.58
CA HIS A 204 13.38 0.16 2.17
C HIS A 204 13.57 0.21 0.64
N ALA A 205 12.88 -0.63 -0.14
CA ALA A 205 12.88 -0.63 -1.60
C ALA A 205 11.74 0.21 -2.21
N ILE A 206 10.86 0.79 -1.39
CA ILE A 206 9.70 1.57 -1.82
C ILE A 206 10.07 3.04 -1.92
N ASP A 207 9.73 3.68 -3.05
CA ASP A 207 9.79 5.12 -3.25
C ASP A 207 8.59 5.82 -2.59
N ARG A 208 7.39 5.31 -2.87
CA ARG A 208 6.14 5.79 -2.28
C ARG A 208 5.05 4.73 -2.32
N ILE A 209 4.04 4.92 -1.47
CA ILE A 209 2.81 4.14 -1.46
C ILE A 209 1.67 5.04 -1.89
N GLU A 210 0.91 4.64 -2.90
CA GLU A 210 -0.26 5.35 -3.38
C GLU A 210 -1.52 4.60 -2.97
N ILE A 211 -2.41 5.26 -2.24
CA ILE A 211 -3.65 4.67 -1.72
C ILE A 211 -4.83 5.39 -2.35
N VAL A 212 -5.59 4.67 -3.17
CA VAL A 212 -6.84 5.15 -3.76
C VAL A 212 -8.00 4.48 -3.05
N LYS A 213 -8.82 5.28 -2.37
CA LYS A 213 -9.96 4.80 -1.58
C LYS A 213 -11.22 4.75 -2.42
N GLY A 214 -12.10 3.80 -2.07
CA GLY A 214 -13.35 3.56 -2.76
C GLY A 214 -13.23 2.62 -3.94
N ALA A 215 -14.34 2.39 -4.62
CA ALA A 215 -14.41 1.45 -5.73
C ALA A 215 -13.58 1.93 -6.94
N SER A 216 -12.43 1.32 -7.15
CA SER A 216 -11.49 1.60 -8.24
C SER A 216 -11.53 0.52 -9.34
N SER A 217 -12.58 -0.33 -9.34
CA SER A 217 -12.73 -1.42 -10.29
C SER A 217 -12.76 -0.96 -11.75
N THR A 218 -13.15 0.28 -12.01
CA THR A 218 -13.11 0.86 -13.37
C THR A 218 -11.69 0.89 -13.95
N LEU A 219 -10.66 1.07 -13.12
CA LEU A 219 -9.26 1.06 -13.59
C LEU A 219 -8.57 -0.28 -13.38
N TYR A 220 -8.86 -0.97 -12.27
CA TYR A 220 -8.10 -2.12 -11.79
C TYR A 220 -8.89 -3.44 -11.79
N GLY A 221 -10.17 -3.43 -12.23
CA GLY A 221 -11.00 -4.62 -12.37
C GLY A 221 -11.44 -5.23 -11.05
N SER A 222 -11.60 -6.55 -11.05
CA SER A 222 -12.02 -7.34 -9.89
C SER A 222 -11.08 -7.12 -8.69
N ARG A 223 -11.62 -7.20 -7.46
CA ARG A 223 -10.96 -6.99 -6.16
C ARG A 223 -10.65 -5.53 -5.79
N ALA A 224 -10.68 -4.58 -6.72
CA ALA A 224 -10.55 -3.15 -6.43
C ALA A 224 -11.90 -2.51 -6.03
N SER A 225 -12.76 -3.26 -5.32
CA SER A 225 -14.10 -2.81 -4.96
C SER A 225 -14.14 -1.91 -3.73
N GLY A 226 -13.08 -1.89 -2.91
CA GLY A 226 -12.95 -1.07 -1.70
C GLY A 226 -11.80 -0.08 -1.76
N ALA A 227 -10.60 -0.54 -2.11
CA ALA A 227 -9.42 0.31 -2.25
C ALA A 227 -8.36 -0.33 -3.15
N VAL A 228 -7.41 0.51 -3.57
CA VAL A 228 -6.17 0.08 -4.23
C VAL A 228 -4.98 0.66 -3.47
N ILE A 229 -4.03 -0.17 -3.10
CA ILE A 229 -2.76 0.20 -2.48
C ILE A 229 -1.66 -0.22 -3.44
N ASN A 230 -0.97 0.75 -4.01
CA ASN A 230 0.07 0.54 -5.01
C ASN A 230 1.42 0.96 -4.44
N LEU A 231 2.33 0.01 -4.35
CA LEU A 231 3.68 0.21 -3.85
C LEU A 231 4.59 0.50 -5.05
N ILE A 232 5.08 1.72 -5.13
CA ILE A 232 5.97 2.15 -6.20
C ILE A 232 7.41 1.94 -5.74
N SER A 233 8.16 1.16 -6.50
CA SER A 233 9.54 0.83 -6.19
C SER A 233 10.50 1.98 -6.49
N LYS A 234 11.60 2.04 -5.74
CA LYS A 234 12.71 2.96 -6.00
C LYS A 234 13.31 2.74 -7.39
N LYS A 235 13.73 3.82 -8.00
CA LYS A 235 14.51 3.82 -9.25
C LYS A 235 15.76 4.68 -9.04
N ALA A 236 16.93 4.15 -9.37
CA ALA A 236 18.17 4.89 -9.24
C ALA A 236 18.17 6.14 -10.14
N THR A 237 18.45 7.28 -9.53
CA THR A 237 18.57 8.58 -10.22
C THR A 237 20.05 8.99 -10.38
N LYS A 238 20.91 8.51 -9.48
CA LYS A 238 22.37 8.73 -9.50
C LYS A 238 23.08 7.64 -10.30
N PRO A 239 24.31 7.87 -10.80
CA PRO A 239 25.11 6.85 -11.45
C PRO A 239 25.36 5.62 -10.57
N ILE A 240 25.51 5.83 -9.25
CA ILE A 240 25.60 4.80 -8.21
C ILE A 240 24.76 5.31 -7.04
N ASP A 241 23.86 4.48 -6.53
CA ASP A 241 23.00 4.76 -5.38
C ASP A 241 22.89 3.48 -4.55
N ILE A 242 23.67 3.38 -3.47
CA ILE A 242 23.74 2.18 -2.63
C ILE A 242 23.38 2.54 -1.20
N GLN A 243 22.39 1.85 -0.68
CA GLN A 243 21.93 1.94 0.71
C GLN A 243 21.96 0.54 1.33
N ALA A 244 22.47 0.44 2.54
CA ALA A 244 22.48 -0.81 3.29
C ALA A 244 22.18 -0.53 4.75
N GLY A 245 21.53 -1.44 5.41
CA GLY A 245 21.25 -1.27 6.83
C GLY A 245 20.84 -2.57 7.50
N PHE A 246 20.74 -2.47 8.81
CA PHE A 246 20.21 -3.52 9.65
C PHE A 246 19.38 -2.94 10.81
N ARG A 247 18.45 -3.73 11.30
CA ARG A 247 17.63 -3.46 12.49
C ARG A 247 17.68 -4.70 13.39
N TRP A 248 17.89 -4.46 14.66
CA TRP A 248 17.79 -5.47 15.70
C TRP A 248 16.79 -5.02 16.75
N GLY A 249 15.91 -5.90 17.16
CA GLY A 249 14.90 -5.61 18.16
C GLY A 249 14.69 -6.79 19.10
N GLN A 250 14.32 -6.48 20.33
CA GLN A 250 14.02 -7.48 21.34
C GLN A 250 12.70 -7.19 22.02
N MET A 251 11.91 -8.25 22.25
CA MET A 251 10.66 -8.19 22.97
C MET A 251 10.92 -8.21 24.48
N ASN A 252 9.98 -7.67 25.26
CA ASN A 252 10.05 -7.73 26.71
C ASN A 252 9.75 -9.15 27.19
N GLU A 253 10.73 -9.83 27.76
CA GLU A 253 10.64 -11.20 28.26
C GLU A 253 9.52 -11.42 29.29
N ARG A 254 9.09 -10.38 30.02
CA ARG A 254 7.99 -10.49 31.00
C ARG A 254 6.65 -10.86 30.37
N ASN A 255 6.49 -10.68 29.08
CA ASN A 255 5.29 -11.05 28.35
C ASN A 255 5.38 -12.48 27.76
N TYR A 256 6.57 -13.03 27.72
CA TYR A 256 6.83 -14.45 27.49
C TYR A 256 6.51 -15.24 28.78
N LYS A 257 5.26 -15.41 29.09
CA LYS A 257 4.91 -16.42 30.09
C LYS A 257 5.05 -17.77 29.43
N GLN A 258 6.18 -18.43 29.69
CA GLN A 258 6.30 -19.85 29.40
C GLN A 258 5.11 -20.59 30.06
N PRO A 259 4.50 -21.55 29.35
CA PRO A 259 3.53 -22.45 29.97
C PRO A 259 4.10 -23.00 31.25
N SER A 260 3.31 -23.14 32.30
CA SER A 260 3.79 -23.75 33.54
C SER A 260 4.18 -25.20 33.25
N LYS A 261 5.14 -25.76 34.02
CA LYS A 261 5.56 -27.17 33.89
C LYS A 261 4.41 -28.18 33.95
N HIS A 262 3.23 -27.75 34.39
CA HIS A 262 2.00 -28.54 34.47
C HIS A 262 1.07 -28.36 33.27
N ASP A 263 1.39 -27.46 32.32
CA ASP A 263 0.59 -27.30 31.12
C ASP A 263 0.98 -28.38 30.10
N PHE A 264 -0.03 -29.02 29.50
CA PHE A 264 0.16 -30.03 28.46
C PHE A 264 1.10 -29.57 27.33
N LEU A 265 1.13 -28.28 27.03
CA LEU A 265 1.95 -27.66 26.01
C LEU A 265 3.44 -27.52 26.39
N TYR A 266 3.80 -27.62 27.65
CA TYR A 266 5.20 -27.58 28.09
C TYR A 266 6.07 -28.68 27.47
N MET A 267 5.48 -29.81 27.12
CA MET A 267 6.19 -30.92 26.47
C MET A 267 6.59 -30.59 25.00
N PHE A 268 6.05 -29.54 24.42
CA PHE A 268 6.26 -29.12 23.02
C PHE A 268 7.07 -27.82 22.93
N GLU A 269 7.58 -27.32 24.06
CA GLU A 269 8.35 -26.07 24.06
C GLU A 269 9.74 -26.28 23.46
N LYS A 270 9.99 -25.46 22.42
CA LYS A 270 11.33 -25.16 21.93
C LYS A 270 11.62 -23.72 22.33
N ASN A 271 12.61 -23.50 23.19
CA ASN A 271 13.12 -22.17 23.50
C ASN A 271 13.72 -21.61 22.20
N SER A 272 13.01 -20.73 21.51
CA SER A 272 13.58 -19.98 20.43
C SER A 272 13.79 -18.54 20.90
N ASP A 273 14.98 -18.24 21.41
CA ASP A 273 15.44 -16.88 21.69
C ASP A 273 15.93 -16.22 20.38
N ARG A 274 15.07 -16.18 19.34
CA ARG A 274 15.44 -15.56 18.07
C ARG A 274 15.22 -14.05 18.15
N PRO A 275 16.22 -13.23 17.81
CA PRO A 275 16.04 -11.79 17.76
C PRO A 275 15.13 -11.41 16.59
N ASN A 276 14.42 -10.28 16.70
CA ASN A 276 13.81 -9.65 15.54
C ASN A 276 14.92 -8.92 14.77
N LEU A 277 15.38 -9.53 13.70
CA LEU A 277 16.47 -9.02 12.87
C LEU A 277 15.97 -8.67 11.48
N GLN A 278 16.40 -7.51 10.98
CA GLN A 278 16.22 -7.15 9.57
C GLN A 278 17.54 -6.67 9.01
N ALA A 279 17.84 -7.04 7.76
CA ALA A 279 18.98 -6.55 7.03
C ALA A 279 18.59 -6.30 5.57
N TRP A 280 19.07 -5.21 4.99
CA TRP A 280 18.74 -4.85 3.61
C TRP A 280 19.89 -4.21 2.88
N VAL A 281 19.87 -4.40 1.58
CA VAL A 281 20.73 -3.71 0.61
C VAL A 281 19.87 -3.28 -0.55
N SER A 282 19.94 -2.00 -0.90
CA SER A 282 19.32 -1.42 -2.09
C SER A 282 20.43 -0.80 -2.93
N ALA A 283 20.66 -1.32 -4.14
CA ALA A 283 21.75 -0.92 -5.01
C ALA A 283 21.24 -0.53 -6.40
N GLY A 284 21.30 0.75 -6.69
CA GLY A 284 20.96 1.33 -7.97
C GLY A 284 22.19 1.71 -8.78
N MET A 285 22.17 1.45 -10.08
CA MET A 285 23.23 1.83 -11.01
C MET A 285 22.61 2.40 -12.29
N LYS A 286 23.04 3.59 -12.69
CA LYS A 286 22.61 4.20 -13.95
C LYS A 286 23.81 4.41 -14.87
N TYR A 287 23.78 3.73 -16.01
CA TYR A 287 24.82 3.87 -17.02
C TYR A 287 24.20 4.08 -18.41
N LYS A 288 24.43 5.26 -18.96
CA LYS A 288 23.87 5.68 -20.26
C LYS A 288 22.33 5.51 -20.30
N LYS A 289 21.85 4.54 -21.09
CA LYS A 289 20.44 4.26 -21.35
C LYS A 289 19.87 3.12 -20.48
N ILE A 290 20.67 2.60 -19.55
CA ILE A 290 20.27 1.47 -18.70
C ILE A 290 20.36 1.90 -17.25
N THR A 291 19.30 1.65 -16.51
CA THR A 291 19.29 1.75 -15.06
C THR A 291 18.97 0.38 -14.49
N SER A 292 19.81 -0.08 -13.57
CA SER A 292 19.62 -1.33 -12.81
C SER A 292 19.30 -0.98 -11.37
N GLN A 293 18.33 -1.67 -10.78
CA GLN A 293 17.98 -1.58 -9.39
C GLN A 293 17.89 -2.98 -8.80
N THR A 294 18.69 -3.23 -7.75
CA THR A 294 18.73 -4.50 -7.01
C THR A 294 18.38 -4.24 -5.56
N ASP A 295 17.41 -4.96 -5.04
CA ASP A 295 17.00 -4.87 -3.65
C ASP A 295 17.03 -6.25 -3.01
N ILE A 296 17.72 -6.37 -1.88
CA ILE A 296 17.82 -7.61 -1.09
C ILE A 296 17.36 -7.30 0.31
N TRP A 297 16.47 -8.12 0.84
CA TRP A 297 15.96 -7.97 2.18
C TRP A 297 15.86 -9.31 2.90
N TYR A 298 16.42 -9.36 4.09
CA TYR A 298 16.27 -10.43 5.06
C TYR A 298 15.52 -9.93 6.27
N SER A 299 14.61 -10.72 6.80
CA SER A 299 13.95 -10.43 8.07
C SER A 299 13.65 -11.70 8.82
N GLU A 300 13.83 -11.64 10.13
CA GLU A 300 13.50 -12.67 11.09
C GLU A 300 12.68 -12.06 12.23
N SER A 301 11.56 -12.69 12.57
CA SER A 301 10.72 -12.31 13.72
C SER A 301 10.40 -13.52 14.54
N ASP A 302 10.50 -13.39 15.87
CA ASP A 302 10.22 -14.49 16.76
C ASP A 302 8.72 -14.78 16.92
N ALA A 303 8.39 -16.03 17.21
CA ALA A 303 7.05 -16.46 17.59
C ALA A 303 6.79 -16.14 19.06
N PHE A 304 5.54 -15.91 19.43
CA PHE A 304 5.16 -15.67 20.82
C PHE A 304 3.75 -16.17 21.13
N TYR A 305 3.47 -16.32 22.44
CA TYR A 305 2.16 -16.74 22.92
C TYR A 305 1.39 -15.56 23.51
N MET A 306 0.09 -15.57 23.25
CA MET A 306 -0.89 -14.77 23.98
C MET A 306 -1.77 -15.69 24.80
N TYR A 307 -2.00 -15.35 26.07
CA TYR A 307 -2.80 -16.16 26.97
C TYR A 307 -4.17 -15.54 27.19
N GLN A 308 -5.20 -16.37 27.12
CA GLN A 308 -6.57 -16.00 27.37
C GLN A 308 -6.80 -15.63 28.85
N SER A 309 -7.61 -14.61 29.11
CA SER A 309 -8.10 -14.28 30.46
C SER A 309 -9.09 -15.31 30.96
N LYS A 310 -9.12 -15.51 32.30
CA LYS A 310 -9.91 -16.55 32.97
C LYS A 310 -11.43 -16.37 32.93
N HIS A 311 -11.96 -15.21 32.55
CA HIS A 311 -13.38 -14.89 32.68
C HIS A 311 -13.89 -14.15 31.45
N ASP A 312 -14.58 -14.85 30.58
CA ASP A 312 -15.40 -14.26 29.52
C ASP A 312 -16.89 -14.46 29.80
N LYS A 313 -17.68 -13.42 29.58
CA LYS A 313 -19.12 -13.52 29.59
C LYS A 313 -19.64 -13.68 28.17
N LYS A 314 -20.31 -14.79 27.89
CA LYS A 314 -21.07 -14.96 26.66
C LYS A 314 -22.48 -14.40 26.89
N VAL A 315 -22.84 -13.36 26.14
CA VAL A 315 -24.14 -12.73 26.21
C VAL A 315 -24.92 -13.06 24.93
N TYR A 316 -25.99 -13.83 25.06
CA TYR A 316 -26.89 -14.17 23.96
C TYR A 316 -28.13 -13.29 24.10
N THR A 317 -28.30 -12.35 23.18
CA THR A 317 -29.42 -11.40 23.25
C THR A 317 -30.63 -11.91 22.43
N LYS A 318 -31.83 -11.69 22.95
CA LYS A 318 -33.07 -12.02 22.22
C LYS A 318 -33.20 -11.20 20.93
N GLU A 319 -32.59 -10.01 20.83
CA GLU A 319 -32.53 -9.21 19.62
C GLU A 319 -31.85 -9.95 18.45
N ALA A 320 -30.73 -10.61 18.74
CA ALA A 320 -30.00 -11.41 17.75
C ALA A 320 -30.55 -12.85 17.60
N ASN A 321 -31.31 -13.32 18.58
CA ASN A 321 -31.82 -14.69 18.67
C ASN A 321 -33.33 -14.68 19.06
N PRO A 322 -34.25 -14.37 18.14
CA PRO A 322 -35.68 -14.18 18.47
C PRO A 322 -36.37 -15.38 19.11
N PHE A 323 -35.81 -16.58 18.92
CA PHE A 323 -36.35 -17.84 19.48
C PHE A 323 -35.91 -18.09 20.93
N LEU A 324 -34.98 -17.29 21.48
CA LEU A 324 -34.62 -17.39 22.90
C LEU A 324 -35.77 -16.86 23.78
N PRO A 325 -36.05 -17.49 24.91
CA PRO A 325 -37.10 -17.02 25.83
C PRO A 325 -36.75 -15.67 26.44
N HIS A 326 -35.49 -15.40 26.75
CA HIS A 326 -34.91 -14.17 27.33
C HIS A 326 -33.44 -14.08 26.96
N ASP A 327 -32.78 -12.98 27.31
CA ASP A 327 -31.34 -12.85 27.20
C ASP A 327 -30.66 -13.83 28.14
N ILE A 328 -29.65 -14.55 27.64
CA ILE A 328 -28.91 -15.56 28.40
C ILE A 328 -27.48 -15.06 28.60
N ILE A 329 -27.03 -15.05 29.84
CA ILE A 329 -25.66 -14.69 30.19
C ILE A 329 -24.98 -15.92 30.78
N LEU A 330 -23.99 -16.44 30.09
CA LEU A 330 -23.16 -17.54 30.58
C LEU A 330 -21.79 -17.00 31.00
N ASN A 331 -21.37 -17.31 32.21
CA ASN A 331 -19.99 -17.12 32.63
C ASN A 331 -19.19 -18.29 32.07
N SER A 332 -18.43 -18.09 31.02
CA SER A 332 -17.54 -19.12 30.54
C SER A 332 -16.26 -19.12 31.37
N VAL A 333 -15.97 -20.21 32.01
CA VAL A 333 -14.63 -20.50 32.52
C VAL A 333 -13.83 -20.93 31.31
N ALA A 334 -13.15 -19.97 30.67
CA ALA A 334 -12.23 -20.33 29.60
C ALA A 334 -11.03 -21.04 30.24
N GLU A 335 -10.79 -22.29 29.88
CA GLU A 335 -9.49 -22.90 30.10
C GLU A 335 -8.45 -21.96 29.43
N ARG A 336 -7.26 -21.82 30.05
CA ARG A 336 -6.18 -20.99 29.48
C ARG A 336 -5.69 -21.62 28.17
N SER A 337 -6.34 -21.32 27.09
CA SER A 337 -5.85 -21.72 25.77
C SER A 337 -4.88 -20.65 25.27
N PRO A 338 -3.59 -20.98 25.08
CA PRO A 338 -2.66 -20.04 24.47
C PRO A 338 -3.00 -19.89 22.98
N MET A 339 -2.89 -18.67 22.47
CA MET A 339 -2.89 -18.38 21.05
C MET A 339 -1.44 -18.17 20.60
N GLY A 340 -0.90 -19.09 19.80
CA GLY A 340 0.42 -18.94 19.19
C GLY A 340 0.38 -17.92 18.05
N ILE A 341 1.36 -17.04 18.03
CA ILE A 341 1.61 -16.14 16.92
C ILE A 341 2.87 -16.62 16.21
N GLU A 342 2.73 -16.96 14.93
CA GLU A 342 3.82 -17.50 14.15
C GLU A 342 5.01 -16.54 14.08
N GLY A 343 6.21 -17.08 14.27
CA GLY A 343 7.46 -16.44 13.87
C GLY A 343 7.72 -16.64 12.38
N THR A 344 8.48 -15.75 11.78
CA THR A 344 8.80 -15.81 10.35
C THR A 344 10.28 -15.54 10.11
N GLU A 345 10.84 -16.24 9.15
CA GLU A 345 12.16 -15.97 8.57
C GLU A 345 11.98 -15.86 7.06
N HIS A 346 12.42 -14.76 6.44
CA HIS A 346 12.26 -14.61 5.01
C HIS A 346 13.41 -13.86 4.34
N VAL A 347 13.57 -14.15 3.04
CA VAL A 347 14.48 -13.45 2.14
C VAL A 347 13.69 -13.00 0.92
N SER A 348 13.86 -11.76 0.52
CA SER A 348 13.36 -11.20 -0.73
C SER A 348 14.50 -10.65 -1.57
N ILE A 349 14.49 -10.94 -2.87
CA ILE A 349 15.46 -10.45 -3.85
C ILE A 349 14.66 -9.89 -5.03
N ALA A 350 14.83 -8.62 -5.32
CA ALA A 350 14.21 -7.96 -6.47
C ALA A 350 15.29 -7.39 -7.40
N GLN A 351 15.13 -7.60 -8.70
CA GLN A 351 15.98 -7.02 -9.74
C GLN A 351 15.09 -6.33 -10.78
N LYS A 352 15.41 -5.09 -11.12
CA LYS A 352 14.73 -4.33 -12.16
C LYS A 352 15.72 -3.69 -13.12
N PHE A 353 15.36 -3.67 -14.39
CA PHE A 353 16.10 -2.96 -15.42
C PHE A 353 15.16 -1.97 -16.13
N TYR A 354 15.62 -0.75 -16.25
CA TYR A 354 14.99 0.30 -17.06
C TYR A 354 15.91 0.61 -18.22
N ILE A 355 15.40 0.49 -19.44
CA ILE A 355 16.17 0.60 -20.66
C ILE A 355 15.47 1.62 -21.58
N ASP A 356 16.17 2.70 -21.91
CA ASP A 356 15.69 3.73 -22.84
C ASP A 356 16.49 3.65 -24.15
N PRO A 357 16.23 2.65 -25.03
CA PRO A 357 17.07 2.38 -26.21
C PRO A 357 17.04 3.53 -27.22
N ILE A 358 15.89 4.16 -27.39
CA ILE A 358 15.68 5.37 -28.21
C ILE A 358 14.81 6.36 -27.44
N LYS A 359 14.79 7.62 -27.89
CA LYS A 359 14.11 8.72 -27.18
C LYS A 359 12.63 8.45 -26.85
N ASN A 360 11.93 7.71 -27.70
CA ASN A 360 10.49 7.50 -27.61
C ASN A 360 10.11 6.09 -27.11
N LEU A 361 11.09 5.26 -26.72
CA LEU A 361 10.84 3.90 -26.25
C LEU A 361 11.49 3.70 -24.89
N SER A 362 10.69 3.35 -23.89
CA SER A 362 11.16 2.89 -22.60
C SER A 362 10.70 1.47 -22.35
N ILE A 363 11.61 0.65 -21.81
CA ILE A 363 11.37 -0.76 -21.48
C ILE A 363 11.74 -0.95 -20.02
N GLU A 364 10.86 -1.59 -19.27
CA GLU A 364 11.09 -2.06 -17.92
C GLU A 364 10.96 -3.58 -17.89
N THR A 365 11.90 -4.27 -17.26
CA THR A 365 11.79 -5.69 -16.97
C THR A 365 12.19 -5.93 -15.52
N TYR A 366 11.51 -6.87 -14.86
CA TYR A 366 11.72 -7.14 -13.46
C TYR A 366 11.55 -8.62 -13.12
N GLY A 367 12.20 -9.01 -12.04
CA GLY A 367 12.00 -10.29 -11.37
C GLY A 367 12.15 -10.12 -9.87
N THR A 368 11.27 -10.74 -9.11
CA THR A 368 11.29 -10.75 -7.64
C THR A 368 11.19 -12.19 -7.17
N MET A 369 12.03 -12.57 -6.22
CA MET A 369 12.01 -13.86 -5.54
C MET A 369 11.78 -13.63 -4.06
N PHE A 370 10.88 -14.41 -3.47
CA PHE A 370 10.58 -14.38 -2.05
C PHE A 370 10.53 -15.81 -1.50
N PHE A 371 11.20 -16.01 -0.37
CA PHE A 371 11.22 -17.28 0.35
C PHE A 371 10.93 -16.99 1.81
N MET A 372 9.91 -17.65 2.38
CA MET A 372 9.53 -17.50 3.77
C MET A 372 9.34 -18.86 4.43
N ASN A 373 9.88 -18.99 5.63
CA ASN A 373 9.57 -20.04 6.56
C ASN A 373 8.76 -19.42 7.71
N SER A 374 7.61 -20.01 8.05
CA SER A 374 6.90 -19.69 9.28
C SER A 374 6.92 -20.86 10.22
N TYR A 375 7.00 -20.59 11.52
CA TYR A 375 7.05 -21.58 12.58
C TYR A 375 6.12 -21.15 13.71
N ASP A 376 5.54 -22.16 14.37
CA ASP A 376 4.65 -21.99 15.50
C ASP A 376 5.25 -22.71 16.72
N LEU A 377 5.24 -22.05 17.87
CA LEU A 377 5.71 -22.63 19.11
C LEU A 377 4.77 -23.71 19.68
N ILE A 378 3.47 -23.65 19.37
CA ILE A 378 2.48 -24.63 19.83
C ILE A 378 2.59 -25.93 19.05
N GLN A 379 2.87 -25.85 17.77
CA GLN A 379 2.98 -26.98 16.84
C GLN A 379 4.42 -27.12 16.36
N ASP A 380 5.33 -27.39 17.25
CA ASP A 380 6.79 -27.50 17.00
C ASP A 380 7.17 -28.46 15.86
N MET A 381 6.18 -29.06 15.21
CA MET A 381 6.35 -30.09 14.19
C MET A 381 5.94 -29.69 12.78
N THR A 382 5.37 -28.51 12.57
CA THR A 382 4.85 -28.16 11.25
C THR A 382 5.28 -26.76 10.85
N PHE A 383 6.24 -26.66 9.95
CA PHE A 383 6.61 -25.40 9.31
C PHE A 383 5.73 -25.16 8.08
N THR A 384 5.38 -23.91 7.87
CA THR A 384 4.87 -23.46 6.58
C THR A 384 5.99 -22.80 5.79
N GLN A 385 6.21 -23.20 4.55
CA GLN A 385 7.11 -22.54 3.62
C GLN A 385 6.31 -21.89 2.51
N SER A 386 6.60 -20.62 2.23
CA SER A 386 6.09 -19.90 1.06
C SER A 386 7.23 -19.60 0.09
N ARG A 387 6.96 -19.70 -1.19
CA ARG A 387 7.87 -19.29 -2.28
C ARG A 387 7.08 -18.51 -3.29
N ASP A 388 7.62 -17.39 -3.66
CA ASP A 388 7.04 -16.53 -4.66
C ASP A 388 8.07 -16.17 -5.73
N PHE A 389 7.62 -16.13 -6.96
CA PHE A 389 8.40 -15.65 -8.09
C PHE A 389 7.52 -14.78 -8.97
N MET A 390 7.76 -13.51 -8.95
CA MET A 390 7.07 -12.52 -9.77
C MET A 390 7.98 -11.99 -10.86
N THR A 391 7.50 -11.91 -12.10
CA THR A 391 8.27 -11.41 -13.23
C THR A 391 7.38 -10.71 -14.24
N GLY A 392 7.98 -9.84 -15.05
CA GLY A 392 7.27 -9.20 -16.14
C GLY A 392 8.12 -8.20 -16.91
N PHE A 393 7.47 -7.66 -17.93
CA PHE A 393 8.02 -6.55 -18.67
C PHE A 393 6.95 -5.51 -19.00
N LYS A 394 7.37 -4.27 -19.17
CA LYS A 394 6.56 -3.15 -19.65
C LYS A 394 7.32 -2.44 -20.76
N ALA A 395 6.63 -2.10 -21.82
CA ALA A 395 7.18 -1.30 -22.91
C ALA A 395 6.23 -0.12 -23.18
N LYS A 396 6.75 1.08 -23.13
CA LYS A 396 6.04 2.30 -23.50
C LYS A 396 6.68 2.87 -24.75
N TYR A 397 5.86 3.08 -25.77
CA TYR A 397 6.28 3.73 -27.02
C TYR A 397 5.46 5.00 -27.26
N ASP A 398 6.13 6.14 -27.22
CA ASP A 398 5.54 7.44 -27.54
C ASP A 398 5.57 7.63 -29.05
N VAL A 399 4.48 7.27 -29.74
CA VAL A 399 4.32 7.37 -31.19
C VAL A 399 4.37 8.84 -31.62
N LYS A 400 3.75 9.70 -30.82
CA LYS A 400 3.75 11.16 -30.92
C LYS A 400 3.63 11.76 -29.52
N ASP A 401 3.92 13.04 -29.37
CA ASP A 401 3.82 13.73 -28.07
C ASP A 401 2.42 13.65 -27.42
N TRP A 402 1.40 13.39 -28.22
CA TRP A 402 0.01 13.28 -27.77
C TRP A 402 -0.54 11.84 -27.81
N PHE A 403 0.25 10.84 -28.24
CA PHE A 403 -0.21 9.47 -28.41
C PHE A 403 0.85 8.45 -28.00
N SER A 404 0.55 7.64 -27.01
CA SER A 404 1.45 6.60 -26.49
C SER A 404 0.76 5.23 -26.44
N VAL A 405 1.54 4.18 -26.68
CA VAL A 405 1.13 2.80 -26.57
C VAL A 405 1.96 2.13 -25.47
N HIS A 406 1.28 1.44 -24.56
CA HIS A 406 1.89 0.72 -23.45
C HIS A 406 1.51 -0.75 -23.55
N LEU A 407 2.50 -1.62 -23.58
CA LEU A 407 2.34 -3.07 -23.51
C LEU A 407 2.94 -3.54 -22.20
N SER A 408 2.22 -4.34 -21.42
CA SER A 408 2.75 -5.01 -20.25
C SER A 408 2.36 -6.48 -20.24
N MET A 409 3.21 -7.29 -19.67
CA MET A 409 2.94 -8.69 -19.37
C MET A 409 3.51 -8.98 -18.00
N HIS A 410 2.66 -9.46 -17.12
CA HIS A 410 2.96 -9.78 -15.74
C HIS A 410 2.63 -11.22 -15.45
N ALA A 411 3.48 -11.89 -14.66
CA ALA A 411 3.25 -13.21 -14.15
C ALA A 411 3.72 -13.30 -12.70
N ASP A 412 2.91 -13.93 -11.86
CA ASP A 412 3.21 -14.17 -10.45
C ASP A 412 2.89 -15.62 -10.08
N PHE A 413 3.87 -16.33 -9.50
CA PHE A 413 3.84 -17.75 -9.17
C PHE A 413 4.10 -17.92 -7.69
N TYR A 414 3.11 -18.40 -6.96
CA TYR A 414 3.20 -18.59 -5.54
C TYR A 414 2.96 -20.04 -5.14
N ASP A 415 3.92 -20.63 -4.43
CA ASP A 415 3.87 -21.99 -3.89
C ASP A 415 3.86 -21.97 -2.37
N ARG A 416 2.99 -22.78 -1.76
CA ARG A 416 2.98 -23.00 -0.32
C ARG A 416 3.11 -24.47 0.03
N PHE A 417 3.94 -24.76 1.04
CA PHE A 417 4.24 -26.08 1.51
C PHE A 417 3.96 -26.18 3.01
N LYS A 418 3.52 -27.36 3.45
CA LYS A 418 3.66 -27.77 4.85
C LYS A 418 4.92 -28.62 4.97
N ARG A 419 5.71 -28.37 5.99
CA ARG A 419 6.88 -29.15 6.32
C ARG A 419 6.68 -29.75 7.71
N HIS A 420 6.87 -31.03 7.83
CA HIS A 420 6.85 -31.73 9.12
C HIS A 420 8.30 -31.95 9.56
N GLU A 421 8.76 -31.23 10.58
CA GLU A 421 10.19 -31.22 10.96
C GLU A 421 10.70 -32.57 11.39
N ARG A 422 9.93 -33.34 12.21
CA ARG A 422 10.34 -34.68 12.68
C ARG A 422 10.42 -35.73 11.61
N LEU A 423 9.64 -35.62 10.54
CA LEU A 423 9.58 -36.57 9.46
C LEU A 423 10.39 -36.12 8.26
N ASP A 424 10.97 -34.92 8.29
CA ASP A 424 11.60 -34.22 7.17
C ASP A 424 10.75 -34.25 5.86
N GLU A 425 9.43 -34.38 6.05
CA GLU A 425 8.48 -34.43 4.96
C GLU A 425 8.05 -33.00 4.57
N ARG A 426 8.08 -32.75 3.27
CA ARG A 426 7.62 -31.50 2.69
C ARG A 426 6.52 -31.77 1.70
N LYS A 427 5.31 -31.31 2.00
CA LYS A 427 4.15 -31.48 1.15
C LYS A 427 3.70 -30.13 0.55
N LYS A 428 3.65 -30.02 -0.79
CA LYS A 428 3.01 -28.89 -1.44
C LYS A 428 1.50 -28.96 -1.20
N VAL A 429 0.92 -27.90 -0.65
CA VAL A 429 -0.52 -27.83 -0.36
C VAL A 429 -1.23 -26.85 -1.30
N TYR A 430 -0.44 -26.01 -1.99
CA TYR A 430 -1.00 -24.89 -2.72
C TYR A 430 -0.01 -24.37 -3.76
N LYS A 431 -0.49 -24.10 -4.97
CA LYS A 431 0.22 -23.40 -6.04
C LYS A 431 -0.76 -22.45 -6.70
N SER A 432 -0.45 -21.16 -6.71
CA SER A 432 -1.21 -20.12 -7.40
C SER A 432 -0.37 -19.55 -8.53
N CYS A 433 -1.02 -19.20 -9.62
CA CYS A 433 -0.41 -18.55 -10.76
C CYS A 433 -1.36 -17.49 -11.29
N ILE A 434 -0.86 -16.28 -11.47
CA ILE A 434 -1.57 -15.22 -12.20
C ILE A 434 -0.76 -14.84 -13.43
N LEU A 435 -1.46 -14.63 -14.56
CA LEU A 435 -0.88 -14.15 -15.82
C LEU A 435 -1.76 -13.01 -16.34
N GLU A 436 -1.15 -11.83 -16.56
CA GLU A 436 -1.86 -10.61 -16.98
C GLU A 436 -1.16 -9.87 -18.13
N PRO A 437 -1.44 -10.21 -19.40
CA PRO A 437 -1.13 -9.36 -20.54
C PRO A 437 -2.08 -8.15 -20.58
N ARG A 438 -1.53 -6.95 -20.85
CA ARG A 438 -2.27 -5.70 -20.94
C ARG A 438 -1.76 -4.82 -22.08
N LEU A 439 -2.66 -4.28 -22.86
CA LEU A 439 -2.40 -3.23 -23.83
C LEU A 439 -3.15 -1.96 -23.41
N THR A 440 -2.45 -0.84 -23.28
CA THR A 440 -3.05 0.45 -22.96
C THR A 440 -2.62 1.49 -23.99
N VAL A 441 -3.55 2.31 -24.41
CA VAL A 441 -3.31 3.44 -25.33
C VAL A 441 -3.72 4.71 -24.59
N THR A 442 -2.86 5.72 -24.63
CA THR A 442 -3.16 7.04 -24.07
C THR A 442 -3.12 8.10 -25.16
N SER A 443 -4.06 9.03 -25.13
CA SER A 443 -4.13 10.12 -26.10
C SER A 443 -4.51 11.44 -25.46
N ASN A 444 -3.72 12.47 -25.71
CA ASN A 444 -3.98 13.87 -25.36
C ASN A 444 -4.23 14.72 -26.61
N TYR A 445 -4.82 14.11 -27.66
CA TYR A 445 -5.06 14.79 -28.95
C TYR A 445 -6.05 15.95 -28.82
N PHE A 446 -7.11 15.75 -28.07
CA PHE A 446 -8.09 16.79 -27.80
C PHE A 446 -7.61 17.73 -26.70
N ASN A 447 -7.64 19.02 -26.92
CA ASN A 447 -7.25 20.01 -25.93
C ASN A 447 -8.05 19.79 -24.65
N HIS A 448 -7.37 19.83 -23.51
CA HIS A 448 -7.95 19.62 -22.18
C HIS A 448 -8.49 18.21 -21.88
N HIS A 449 -8.36 17.24 -22.78
CA HIS A 449 -8.75 15.85 -22.58
C HIS A 449 -7.54 14.92 -22.49
N SER A 450 -7.61 13.94 -21.61
CA SER A 450 -6.66 12.83 -21.52
C SER A 450 -7.43 11.52 -21.58
N LEU A 451 -7.40 10.88 -22.75
CA LEU A 451 -8.10 9.65 -23.03
C LEU A 451 -7.18 8.45 -22.76
N ILE A 452 -7.73 7.43 -22.12
CA ILE A 452 -7.06 6.15 -21.86
C ILE A 452 -8.01 5.05 -22.31
N PHE A 453 -7.53 4.19 -23.18
CA PHE A 453 -8.20 2.95 -23.56
C PHE A 453 -7.29 1.77 -23.28
N GLY A 454 -7.84 0.65 -22.79
CA GLY A 454 -7.05 -0.54 -22.58
C GLY A 454 -7.83 -1.83 -22.65
N ILE A 455 -7.07 -2.90 -22.91
CA ILE A 455 -7.51 -4.29 -22.89
C ILE A 455 -6.59 -5.03 -21.92
N GLU A 456 -7.18 -5.83 -21.04
CA GLU A 456 -6.49 -6.62 -20.05
C GLU A 456 -7.11 -8.02 -20.01
N HIS A 457 -6.27 -9.05 -19.97
CA HIS A 457 -6.70 -10.42 -19.76
C HIS A 457 -6.06 -10.95 -18.49
N THR A 458 -6.85 -11.56 -17.61
CA THR A 458 -6.37 -12.18 -16.39
C THR A 458 -6.65 -13.68 -16.45
N SER A 459 -5.60 -14.48 -16.28
CA SER A 459 -5.70 -15.92 -16.02
C SER A 459 -5.25 -16.16 -14.58
N ASP A 460 -6.19 -16.55 -13.72
CA ASP A 460 -5.95 -16.89 -12.31
C ASP A 460 -6.12 -18.40 -12.14
N GLU A 461 -5.04 -19.09 -11.75
CA GLU A 461 -5.01 -20.54 -11.59
C GLU A 461 -4.61 -20.91 -10.18
N LEU A 462 -5.30 -21.88 -9.60
CA LEU A 462 -5.02 -22.42 -8.29
C LEU A 462 -5.01 -23.95 -8.35
N THR A 463 -3.88 -24.54 -7.95
CA THR A 463 -3.72 -25.97 -7.73
C THR A 463 -3.64 -26.26 -6.24
N SER A 464 -4.52 -27.10 -5.70
CA SER A 464 -4.55 -27.40 -4.27
C SER A 464 -5.12 -28.81 -4.02
N ASP A 465 -4.72 -29.41 -2.88
CA ASP A 465 -5.35 -30.63 -2.35
C ASP A 465 -6.56 -30.32 -1.43
N ARG A 466 -6.92 -29.05 -1.30
CA ARG A 466 -8.06 -28.58 -0.50
C ARG A 466 -9.37 -28.52 -1.26
N PHE A 467 -9.41 -29.00 -2.49
CA PHE A 467 -10.62 -29.21 -3.27
C PHE A 467 -11.26 -30.57 -2.96
N VAL A 468 -12.42 -30.77 -3.51
CA VAL A 468 -13.15 -32.08 -3.41
C VAL A 468 -12.21 -33.24 -3.80
N ASN A 469 -12.22 -34.31 -3.03
CA ASN A 469 -11.39 -35.53 -3.17
C ASN A 469 -9.95 -35.44 -2.60
N ARG A 470 -9.55 -34.35 -1.94
CA ARG A 470 -8.24 -34.21 -1.30
C ARG A 470 -7.03 -34.53 -2.20
N LYS A 471 -7.19 -34.40 -3.53
CA LYS A 471 -6.13 -34.57 -4.52
C LYS A 471 -5.71 -33.23 -5.07
N MET A 472 -4.42 -33.09 -5.40
CA MET A 472 -3.90 -31.90 -6.10
C MET A 472 -4.66 -31.73 -7.41
N THR A 473 -5.52 -30.73 -7.47
CA THR A 473 -6.39 -30.43 -8.62
C THR A 473 -6.22 -28.95 -8.96
N THR A 474 -6.24 -28.63 -10.26
CA THR A 474 -6.16 -27.25 -10.74
C THR A 474 -7.56 -26.72 -11.07
N ARG A 475 -7.85 -25.51 -10.64
CA ARG A 475 -9.00 -24.71 -11.03
C ARG A 475 -8.51 -23.39 -11.59
N ALA A 476 -9.21 -22.85 -12.59
CA ALA A 476 -8.85 -21.62 -13.26
C ALA A 476 -10.06 -20.71 -13.48
N LEU A 477 -9.83 -19.40 -13.38
CA LEU A 477 -10.77 -18.36 -13.77
C LEU A 477 -10.09 -17.45 -14.80
N HIS A 478 -10.81 -17.15 -15.88
CA HIS A 478 -10.34 -16.27 -16.95
C HIS A 478 -11.29 -15.08 -17.10
N GLU A 479 -10.72 -13.90 -17.13
CA GLU A 479 -11.47 -12.66 -17.31
C GLU A 479 -10.79 -11.82 -18.42
N THR A 480 -11.59 -11.25 -19.31
CA THR A 480 -11.12 -10.29 -20.31
C THR A 480 -11.86 -8.98 -20.10
N GLU A 481 -11.12 -7.92 -19.98
CA GLU A 481 -11.65 -6.61 -19.58
C GLU A 481 -11.24 -5.56 -20.60
N TYR A 482 -12.17 -4.64 -20.87
CA TYR A 482 -11.92 -3.43 -21.68
C TYR A 482 -12.24 -2.24 -20.81
N PHE A 483 -11.41 -1.22 -20.85
CA PHE A 483 -11.65 0.01 -20.11
C PHE A 483 -11.40 1.24 -20.98
N LEU A 484 -12.21 2.26 -20.75
CA LEU A 484 -12.10 3.57 -21.35
C LEU A 484 -12.27 4.62 -20.26
N GLN A 485 -11.39 5.59 -20.20
CA GLN A 485 -11.48 6.73 -19.28
C GLN A 485 -11.12 7.99 -20.01
N ASP A 486 -11.85 9.06 -19.72
CA ASP A 486 -11.52 10.43 -20.12
C ASP A 486 -11.35 11.30 -18.86
N GLU A 487 -10.33 12.12 -18.89
CA GLU A 487 -10.14 13.19 -17.92
C GLU A 487 -10.14 14.51 -18.66
N TRP A 488 -11.10 15.32 -18.30
CA TRP A 488 -11.36 16.62 -18.92
C TRP A 488 -11.09 17.75 -17.93
N ILE A 489 -10.24 18.70 -18.33
CA ILE A 489 -9.88 19.91 -17.58
C ILE A 489 -10.40 21.13 -18.37
N PRO A 490 -11.71 21.45 -18.27
CA PRO A 490 -12.31 22.55 -19.04
C PRO A 490 -11.71 23.93 -18.69
N ASN A 491 -11.26 24.09 -17.46
CA ASN A 491 -10.64 25.32 -16.96
C ASN A 491 -9.81 25.04 -15.69
N THR A 492 -9.21 26.06 -15.11
CA THR A 492 -8.34 25.96 -13.92
C THR A 492 -9.06 25.49 -12.64
N HIS A 493 -10.39 25.59 -12.59
CA HIS A 493 -11.20 25.24 -11.43
C HIS A 493 -11.73 23.80 -11.49
N TRP A 494 -12.06 23.28 -12.66
CA TRP A 494 -12.71 22.00 -12.82
C TRP A 494 -11.80 20.95 -13.42
N LEU A 495 -11.86 19.76 -12.82
CA LEU A 495 -11.34 18.52 -13.40
C LEU A 495 -12.43 17.46 -13.27
N LEU A 496 -12.82 16.88 -14.40
CA LEU A 496 -13.82 15.83 -14.50
C LEU A 496 -13.14 14.54 -14.97
N SER A 497 -13.49 13.41 -14.36
CA SER A 497 -13.01 12.10 -14.79
C SER A 497 -14.21 11.18 -14.97
N THR A 498 -14.38 10.66 -16.17
CA THR A 498 -15.43 9.71 -16.53
C THR A 498 -14.79 8.43 -17.04
N GLY A 499 -15.39 7.29 -16.75
CA GLY A 499 -14.84 6.04 -17.24
C GLY A 499 -15.85 4.90 -17.17
N VAL A 500 -15.57 3.88 -17.96
CA VAL A 500 -16.30 2.62 -17.95
C VAL A 500 -15.31 1.48 -18.15
N ARG A 501 -15.51 0.39 -17.39
CA ARG A 501 -14.84 -0.89 -17.61
C ARG A 501 -15.90 -1.96 -17.84
N THR A 502 -15.61 -2.88 -18.72
CA THR A 502 -16.44 -4.06 -18.97
C THR A 502 -15.60 -5.29 -18.70
N ASN A 503 -16.20 -6.29 -18.08
CA ASN A 503 -15.60 -7.57 -17.79
C ASN A 503 -16.41 -8.67 -18.49
N PHE A 504 -15.72 -9.58 -19.16
CA PHE A 504 -16.25 -10.76 -19.79
C PHE A 504 -15.61 -11.99 -19.14
N SER A 505 -16.40 -12.75 -18.42
CA SER A 505 -15.98 -14.00 -17.80
C SER A 505 -16.87 -15.15 -18.22
N LYS A 506 -16.28 -16.30 -18.58
CA LYS A 506 -17.06 -17.51 -18.87
C LYS A 506 -17.88 -17.98 -17.66
N ALA A 507 -17.35 -17.78 -16.45
CA ALA A 507 -17.99 -18.20 -15.22
C ALA A 507 -19.13 -17.26 -14.79
N PHE A 508 -18.99 -15.93 -14.99
CA PHE A 508 -19.87 -14.92 -14.41
C PHE A 508 -20.57 -14.02 -15.43
N GLY A 509 -20.29 -14.20 -16.74
CA GLY A 509 -20.90 -13.45 -17.82
C GLY A 509 -20.34 -12.04 -17.97
N PHE A 510 -21.18 -11.13 -18.44
CA PHE A 510 -20.85 -9.73 -18.72
C PHE A 510 -21.14 -8.83 -17.53
N MET A 511 -20.20 -7.96 -17.22
CA MET A 511 -20.34 -6.91 -16.20
C MET A 511 -19.79 -5.58 -16.73
N TRP A 512 -20.38 -4.47 -16.29
CA TRP A 512 -19.90 -3.13 -16.59
C TRP A 512 -19.78 -2.29 -15.30
N MET A 513 -18.78 -1.44 -15.24
CA MET A 513 -18.38 -0.68 -14.05
C MET A 513 -18.15 0.77 -14.43
N PRO A 514 -19.18 1.63 -14.32
CA PRO A 514 -19.07 3.06 -14.58
C PRO A 514 -18.36 3.79 -13.42
N LYS A 515 -17.75 4.94 -13.76
CA LYS A 515 -17.14 5.87 -12.83
C LYS A 515 -17.38 7.30 -13.28
N LEU A 516 -17.67 8.16 -12.32
CA LEU A 516 -17.78 9.60 -12.50
C LEU A 516 -17.12 10.27 -11.30
N ALA A 517 -16.13 11.12 -11.53
CA ALA A 517 -15.49 11.90 -10.49
C ALA A 517 -15.31 13.34 -10.93
N ALA A 518 -15.48 14.27 -10.01
CA ALA A 518 -15.31 15.68 -10.22
C ALA A 518 -14.46 16.29 -9.10
N LYS A 519 -13.56 17.19 -9.46
CA LYS A 519 -12.86 18.07 -8.56
C LYS A 519 -13.16 19.52 -8.92
N TYR A 520 -13.50 20.31 -7.92
CA TYR A 520 -13.65 21.75 -8.03
C TYR A 520 -12.63 22.46 -7.13
N SER A 521 -11.71 23.20 -7.70
CA SER A 521 -10.74 24.03 -6.99
C SER A 521 -11.28 25.45 -6.91
N LEU A 522 -11.80 25.83 -5.73
CA LEU A 522 -12.36 27.17 -5.51
C LEU A 522 -11.25 28.23 -5.62
N ASN A 523 -10.10 27.91 -5.03
CA ASN A 523 -8.88 28.71 -5.05
C ASN A 523 -7.66 27.81 -4.75
N ASN A 524 -6.51 28.40 -4.48
CA ASN A 524 -5.28 27.65 -4.14
C ASN A 524 -5.34 26.89 -2.80
N HIS A 525 -6.31 27.22 -1.96
CA HIS A 525 -6.45 26.64 -0.62
C HIS A 525 -7.57 25.62 -0.52
N TRP A 526 -8.70 25.83 -1.19
CA TRP A 526 -9.90 25.00 -1.08
C TRP A 526 -10.13 24.16 -2.35
N ALA A 527 -10.30 22.88 -2.15
CA ALA A 527 -10.76 21.95 -3.19
C ALA A 527 -11.88 21.03 -2.67
N PHE A 528 -12.83 20.76 -3.55
CA PHE A 528 -13.96 19.84 -3.29
C PHE A 528 -13.87 18.70 -4.30
N ARG A 529 -14.19 17.50 -3.84
CA ARG A 529 -14.24 16.31 -4.70
C ARG A 529 -15.56 15.58 -4.48
N ALA A 530 -16.14 15.10 -5.57
CA ALA A 530 -17.28 14.20 -5.55
C ALA A 530 -16.99 13.01 -6.45
N ASN A 531 -17.28 11.81 -6.00
CA ASN A 531 -17.00 10.60 -6.76
C ASN A 531 -18.15 9.61 -6.63
N TYR A 532 -18.53 9.04 -7.77
CA TYR A 532 -19.36 7.85 -7.87
C TYR A 532 -18.60 6.79 -8.67
N SER A 533 -18.57 5.56 -8.17
CA SER A 533 -17.98 4.44 -8.90
C SER A 533 -18.67 3.13 -8.53
N MET A 534 -18.73 2.23 -9.50
CA MET A 534 -19.23 0.89 -9.28
C MET A 534 -18.07 -0.08 -9.15
N GLY A 535 -17.99 -0.74 -7.99
CA GLY A 535 -17.07 -1.83 -7.72
C GLY A 535 -17.64 -3.19 -8.11
N TYR A 536 -16.77 -4.09 -8.48
CA TYR A 536 -17.06 -5.46 -8.83
C TYR A 536 -16.02 -6.40 -8.19
N ARG A 537 -16.48 -7.52 -7.65
CA ARG A 537 -15.59 -8.60 -7.22
C ARG A 537 -16.20 -9.95 -7.62
N ALA A 538 -15.48 -10.69 -8.45
CA ALA A 538 -15.78 -12.07 -8.72
C ALA A 538 -15.47 -12.95 -7.49
N PRO A 539 -16.22 -14.03 -7.25
CA PRO A 539 -15.82 -15.04 -6.29
C PRO A 539 -14.45 -15.62 -6.65
N SER A 540 -13.58 -15.78 -5.67
CA SER A 540 -12.28 -16.42 -5.86
C SER A 540 -12.42 -17.93 -6.04
N ILE A 541 -11.40 -18.57 -6.62
CA ILE A 541 -11.34 -20.02 -6.78
C ILE A 541 -11.53 -20.75 -5.44
N LYS A 542 -11.03 -20.16 -4.35
CA LYS A 542 -11.18 -20.72 -2.99
C LYS A 542 -12.62 -20.66 -2.49
N GLU A 543 -13.25 -19.49 -2.65
CA GLU A 543 -14.66 -19.29 -2.26
C GLU A 543 -15.62 -20.22 -3.02
N LEU A 544 -15.27 -20.57 -4.26
CA LEU A 544 -16.08 -21.47 -5.08
C LEU A 544 -15.85 -22.95 -4.75
N PHE A 545 -14.58 -23.37 -4.59
CA PHE A 545 -14.24 -24.78 -4.73
C PHE A 545 -13.56 -25.43 -3.51
N PHE A 546 -13.20 -24.68 -2.46
CA PHE A 546 -12.58 -25.28 -1.28
C PHE A 546 -13.54 -26.24 -0.59
N ASN A 547 -13.02 -27.38 -0.17
CA ASN A 547 -13.67 -28.33 0.70
C ASN A 547 -12.61 -28.97 1.59
N TRP A 548 -12.33 -28.32 2.71
CA TRP A 548 -11.17 -28.63 3.51
C TRP A 548 -11.53 -28.72 5.00
N ASP A 549 -11.16 -29.87 5.58
CA ASP A 549 -11.25 -30.13 7.02
C ASP A 549 -9.97 -29.66 7.71
N HIS A 550 -10.11 -28.75 8.66
CA HIS A 550 -9.01 -28.27 9.49
C HIS A 550 -8.84 -29.13 10.74
N LEU A 551 -8.17 -30.27 10.58
CA LEU A 551 -7.79 -31.19 11.66
C LEU A 551 -8.99 -31.65 12.53
N GLY A 552 -10.19 -31.74 11.98
CA GLY A 552 -11.40 -32.10 12.72
C GLY A 552 -12.00 -30.96 13.58
N MET A 553 -11.33 -29.80 13.65
CA MET A 553 -11.83 -28.66 14.41
C MET A 553 -12.96 -27.92 13.69
N PHE A 554 -12.80 -27.72 12.39
CA PHE A 554 -13.81 -27.09 11.55
C PHE A 554 -13.62 -27.45 10.06
N GLN A 555 -14.64 -27.29 9.28
CA GLN A 555 -14.61 -27.47 7.82
C GLN A 555 -14.84 -26.17 7.09
N ILE A 556 -14.04 -25.89 6.07
CA ILE A 556 -14.25 -24.78 5.13
C ILE A 556 -14.91 -25.34 3.88
N ARG A 557 -16.06 -24.80 3.50
CA ARG A 557 -16.83 -25.19 2.31
C ARG A 557 -16.99 -24.03 1.35
N GLY A 558 -16.48 -24.19 0.14
CA GLY A 558 -16.76 -23.30 -0.98
C GLY A 558 -18.19 -23.48 -1.49
N ASN A 559 -18.64 -22.51 -2.27
CA ASN A 559 -19.99 -22.53 -2.84
C ASN A 559 -19.92 -22.12 -4.30
N GLU A 560 -20.19 -23.09 -5.20
CA GLU A 560 -20.15 -22.86 -6.65
C GLU A 560 -21.33 -22.00 -7.16
N GLU A 561 -22.38 -21.78 -6.34
CA GLU A 561 -23.52 -20.92 -6.67
C GLU A 561 -23.28 -19.45 -6.40
N LEU A 562 -22.12 -19.08 -5.84
CA LEU A 562 -21.80 -17.71 -5.56
C LEU A 562 -21.89 -16.82 -6.81
N ARG A 563 -22.46 -15.64 -6.60
CA ARG A 563 -22.57 -14.60 -7.62
C ARG A 563 -21.63 -13.47 -7.30
N PRO A 564 -21.09 -12.77 -8.32
CA PRO A 564 -20.24 -11.61 -8.09
C PRO A 564 -20.91 -10.52 -7.26
N GLU A 565 -20.12 -9.90 -6.42
CA GLU A 565 -20.51 -8.73 -5.66
C GLU A 565 -20.53 -7.48 -6.52
N LYS A 566 -21.42 -6.56 -6.17
CA LYS A 566 -21.50 -5.21 -6.72
C LYS A 566 -21.48 -4.20 -5.58
N ASN A 567 -20.60 -3.23 -5.66
CA ASN A 567 -20.51 -2.12 -4.72
C ASN A 567 -20.78 -0.80 -5.45
N HIS A 568 -21.76 -0.03 -4.99
CA HIS A 568 -21.94 1.36 -5.38
C HIS A 568 -21.24 2.23 -4.34
N TYR A 569 -20.15 2.86 -4.72
CA TYR A 569 -19.39 3.78 -3.88
C TYR A 569 -19.73 5.22 -4.24
N ILE A 570 -20.03 6.01 -3.22
CA ILE A 570 -20.25 7.46 -3.34
C ILE A 570 -19.38 8.14 -2.29
N SER A 571 -18.69 9.19 -2.65
CA SER A 571 -17.95 10.01 -1.69
C SER A 571 -18.00 11.48 -2.02
N PHE A 572 -17.90 12.28 -0.96
CA PHE A 572 -17.74 13.73 -1.03
C PHE A 572 -16.62 14.14 -0.09
N GLY A 573 -15.63 14.82 -0.64
CA GLY A 573 -14.44 15.25 0.08
C GLY A 573 -14.23 16.74 -0.01
N THR A 574 -13.70 17.34 1.07
CA THR A 574 -13.24 18.72 1.09
C THR A 574 -11.80 18.77 1.59
N GLU A 575 -11.01 19.61 0.98
CA GLU A 575 -9.60 19.79 1.28
C GLU A 575 -9.28 21.25 1.47
N TYR A 576 -8.62 21.56 2.58
CA TYR A 576 -8.06 22.87 2.82
C TYR A 576 -6.55 22.78 3.02
N THR A 577 -5.80 23.57 2.29
CA THR A 577 -4.35 23.52 2.23
C THR A 577 -3.74 24.90 2.32
N THR A 578 -2.73 25.04 3.18
CA THR A 578 -1.80 26.16 3.22
C THR A 578 -0.36 25.62 3.31
N ASP A 579 0.64 26.49 3.36
CA ASP A 579 2.04 26.06 3.52
C ASP A 579 2.34 25.35 4.85
N HIS A 580 1.48 25.52 5.86
CA HIS A 580 1.69 24.99 7.21
C HIS A 580 0.57 24.10 7.71
N PHE A 581 -0.56 24.06 7.01
CA PHE A 581 -1.74 23.35 7.45
C PHE A 581 -2.44 22.65 6.30
N PHE A 582 -2.74 21.38 6.49
CA PHE A 582 -3.51 20.56 5.57
C PHE A 582 -4.59 19.80 6.34
N VAL A 583 -5.81 19.89 5.87
CA VAL A 583 -6.90 19.03 6.33
C VAL A 583 -7.71 18.51 5.15
N ASN A 584 -7.97 17.22 5.16
CA ASN A 584 -8.88 16.57 4.22
C ASN A 584 -9.97 15.85 5.02
N VAL A 585 -11.22 16.13 4.69
CA VAL A 585 -12.39 15.45 5.25
C VAL A 585 -13.13 14.78 4.11
N ASN A 586 -13.36 13.48 4.22
CA ASN A 586 -14.02 12.67 3.21
C ASN A 586 -15.17 11.88 3.84
N ALA A 587 -16.40 12.14 3.42
CA ALA A 587 -17.57 11.32 3.76
C ALA A 587 -17.83 10.33 2.63
N TYR A 588 -18.15 9.09 2.96
CA TYR A 588 -18.37 8.04 1.98
C TYR A 588 -19.48 7.07 2.32
N GLY A 589 -19.99 6.41 1.30
CA GLY A 589 -20.92 5.30 1.41
C GLY A 589 -20.57 4.17 0.45
N ASN A 590 -20.50 2.94 0.98
CA ASN A 590 -20.41 1.69 0.24
C ASN A 590 -21.75 0.96 0.33
N PHE A 591 -22.36 0.64 -0.81
CA PHE A 591 -23.65 -0.05 -0.90
C PHE A 591 -23.47 -1.35 -1.70
N PHE A 592 -23.30 -2.43 -0.95
CA PHE A 592 -23.08 -3.75 -1.54
C PHE A 592 -24.40 -4.46 -1.85
N ARG A 593 -24.42 -5.13 -3.00
CA ARG A 593 -25.39 -6.14 -3.38
C ARG A 593 -24.69 -7.46 -3.58
N LYS A 594 -25.23 -8.52 -3.00
CA LYS A 594 -24.66 -9.89 -3.07
C LYS A 594 -23.22 -9.95 -2.54
N LYS A 595 -22.91 -9.22 -1.46
CA LYS A 595 -21.60 -9.31 -0.83
C LYS A 595 -21.30 -10.75 -0.44
N ILE A 596 -20.14 -11.27 -0.80
CA ILE A 596 -19.70 -12.61 -0.44
C ILE A 596 -19.14 -12.56 0.98
N GLU A 597 -19.68 -13.37 1.86
CA GLU A 597 -19.26 -13.46 3.25
C GLU A 597 -19.14 -14.91 3.67
N GLY A 598 -18.17 -15.18 4.54
CA GLY A 598 -18.07 -16.48 5.20
C GLY A 598 -18.90 -16.48 6.47
N ILE A 599 -19.75 -17.45 6.62
CA ILE A 599 -20.61 -17.59 7.79
C ILE A 599 -20.30 -18.90 8.48
N TRP A 600 -20.18 -18.83 9.80
CA TRP A 600 -20.01 -20.01 10.62
C TRP A 600 -21.37 -20.65 10.93
N HIS A 601 -21.43 -21.95 10.72
CA HIS A 601 -22.57 -22.79 11.05
C HIS A 601 -22.12 -23.99 11.89
N ILE A 602 -22.98 -24.47 12.76
CA ILE A 602 -22.74 -25.68 13.52
C ILE A 602 -23.68 -26.76 12.98
N TYR A 603 -23.12 -27.77 12.31
CA TYR A 603 -23.81 -28.98 11.89
C TYR A 603 -23.15 -30.19 12.54
N ASP A 604 -23.94 -31.13 13.05
CA ASP A 604 -23.47 -32.38 13.65
C ASP A 604 -22.29 -32.21 14.66
N MET A 605 -22.40 -31.18 15.53
CA MET A 605 -21.37 -30.81 16.51
C MET A 605 -20.04 -30.31 15.90
N GLN A 606 -19.98 -30.11 14.59
CA GLN A 606 -18.82 -29.58 13.89
C GLN A 606 -19.05 -28.14 13.43
N TYR A 607 -18.05 -27.28 13.61
CA TYR A 607 -18.05 -25.95 13.03
C TYR A 607 -17.80 -26.05 11.53
N ASN A 608 -18.64 -25.36 10.74
CA ASN A 608 -18.52 -25.25 9.31
C ASN A 608 -18.45 -23.77 8.93
N PHE A 609 -17.50 -23.42 8.12
CA PHE A 609 -17.35 -22.10 7.52
C PHE A 609 -17.79 -22.19 6.04
N GLU A 610 -18.88 -21.54 5.70
CA GLU A 610 -19.46 -21.57 4.36
C GLU A 610 -19.56 -20.18 3.75
N TYR A 611 -19.24 -20.09 2.45
CA TYR A 611 -19.36 -18.83 1.72
C TYR A 611 -20.76 -18.65 1.15
N THR A 612 -21.33 -17.46 1.35
CA THR A 612 -22.66 -17.11 0.86
C THR A 612 -22.75 -15.66 0.39
N ASN A 613 -23.73 -15.37 -0.47
CA ASN A 613 -24.03 -14.00 -0.87
C ASN A 613 -25.00 -13.34 0.11
N LEU A 614 -24.57 -12.32 0.87
CA LEU A 614 -25.45 -11.48 1.64
C LEU A 614 -26.31 -10.60 0.72
N ARG A 615 -27.58 -10.38 1.11
CA ARG A 615 -28.52 -9.69 0.24
C ARG A 615 -28.09 -8.24 -0.06
N ASN A 616 -27.92 -7.44 0.97
CA ASN A 616 -27.46 -6.06 0.89
C ASN A 616 -26.66 -5.73 2.15
N GLN A 617 -25.56 -5.01 1.99
CA GLN A 617 -24.79 -4.46 3.11
C GLN A 617 -24.40 -3.03 2.79
N ARG A 618 -24.53 -2.13 3.75
CA ARG A 618 -24.10 -0.74 3.62
C ARG A 618 -23.09 -0.39 4.69
N MET A 619 -22.12 0.43 4.28
CA MET A 619 -21.12 1.00 5.14
C MET A 619 -21.07 2.50 4.89
N LEU A 620 -21.29 3.29 5.93
CA LEU A 620 -21.24 4.75 5.86
C LEU A 620 -20.14 5.23 6.78
N GLY A 621 -19.35 6.18 6.32
CA GLY A 621 -18.23 6.64 7.15
C GLY A 621 -17.74 8.03 6.81
N ILE A 622 -16.87 8.51 7.70
CA ILE A 622 -16.16 9.78 7.57
C ILE A 622 -14.70 9.52 7.91
N GLU A 623 -13.80 10.09 7.12
CA GLU A 623 -12.36 10.06 7.33
C GLU A 623 -11.82 11.47 7.37
N VAL A 624 -10.86 11.71 8.26
CA VAL A 624 -10.16 12.98 8.41
C VAL A 624 -8.66 12.72 8.37
N ILE A 625 -7.94 13.52 7.60
CA ILE A 625 -6.48 13.58 7.61
C ILE A 625 -6.09 15.00 7.96
N LEU A 626 -5.22 15.15 8.95
CA LEU A 626 -4.69 16.43 9.43
C LEU A 626 -3.16 16.39 9.37
N LYS A 627 -2.55 17.45 8.85
CA LYS A 627 -1.12 17.74 9.00
C LYS A 627 -0.95 19.22 9.37
N TRP A 628 -0.20 19.48 10.42
CA TRP A 628 -0.05 20.86 10.93
C TRP A 628 1.37 21.13 11.40
N HIS A 629 2.06 22.00 10.67
CA HIS A 629 3.32 22.60 11.09
C HIS A 629 3.04 23.80 12.00
N PHE A 630 2.83 23.56 13.28
CA PHE A 630 2.44 24.61 14.20
C PHE A 630 3.63 25.43 14.73
N ALA A 631 4.84 24.92 14.58
CA ALA A 631 6.08 25.62 14.89
C ALA A 631 7.20 25.19 13.93
N LYS A 632 8.29 25.95 13.87
CA LYS A 632 9.40 25.74 12.93
C LYS A 632 9.91 24.29 12.86
N ASP A 633 9.99 23.64 14.02
CA ASP A 633 10.61 22.31 14.17
C ASP A 633 9.59 21.23 14.56
N PHE A 634 8.29 21.59 14.64
CA PHE A 634 7.25 20.68 15.10
C PHE A 634 6.16 20.46 14.07
N THR A 635 5.80 19.19 13.87
CA THR A 635 4.69 18.77 13.03
C THR A 635 3.75 17.87 13.82
N LEU A 636 2.46 18.15 13.73
CA LEU A 636 1.39 17.28 14.20
C LEU A 636 0.73 16.61 12.99
N ASN A 637 0.73 15.28 12.97
CA ASN A 637 -0.04 14.50 12.02
C ASN A 637 -1.19 13.82 12.77
N GLY A 638 -2.32 13.68 12.12
CA GLY A 638 -3.47 13.00 12.71
C GLY A 638 -4.38 12.40 11.66
N THR A 639 -4.95 11.24 11.96
CA THR A 639 -6.02 10.66 11.17
C THR A 639 -7.16 10.24 12.09
N TYR A 640 -8.38 10.33 11.58
CA TYR A 640 -9.56 9.79 12.24
C TYR A 640 -10.46 9.13 11.23
N SER A 641 -11.06 8.03 11.61
CA SER A 641 -12.05 7.32 10.80
C SER A 641 -13.22 6.87 11.67
N TYR A 642 -14.41 7.10 11.15
CA TYR A 642 -15.64 6.52 11.65
C TYR A 642 -16.29 5.69 10.56
N VAL A 643 -16.75 4.48 10.88
CA VAL A 643 -17.51 3.64 9.96
C VAL A 643 -18.65 2.95 10.68
N ASN A 644 -19.84 3.05 10.10
CA ASN A 644 -21.02 2.31 10.51
C ASN A 644 -21.34 1.24 9.49
N VAL A 645 -21.32 -0.02 9.91
CA VAL A 645 -21.66 -1.19 9.07
C VAL A 645 -23.02 -1.72 9.45
N SER A 646 -23.91 -1.86 8.45
CA SER A 646 -25.28 -2.34 8.70
C SER A 646 -25.28 -3.80 9.17
N LYS A 647 -26.08 -4.07 10.20
CA LYS A 647 -26.36 -5.44 10.67
C LYS A 647 -27.12 -6.25 9.60
N GLN A 648 -26.94 -7.55 9.61
CA GLN A 648 -27.68 -8.51 8.79
C GLN A 648 -28.72 -9.23 9.66
N GLN A 649 -30.00 -8.92 9.46
CA GLN A 649 -31.10 -9.51 10.26
C GLN A 649 -30.88 -9.37 11.80
N GLY A 650 -30.35 -8.22 12.25
CA GLY A 650 -30.03 -7.98 13.65
C GLY A 650 -28.61 -8.45 14.07
N ILE A 651 -27.91 -9.25 13.26
CA ILE A 651 -26.62 -9.86 13.54
C ILE A 651 -25.51 -8.97 13.00
N GLN A 652 -24.50 -8.69 13.85
CA GLN A 652 -23.28 -7.96 13.46
C GLN A 652 -22.21 -8.95 13.01
N VAL A 653 -22.16 -9.23 11.71
CA VAL A 653 -21.17 -10.15 11.12
C VAL A 653 -19.80 -9.49 10.96
N ASN A 654 -19.77 -8.19 10.67
CA ASN A 654 -18.55 -7.44 10.42
C ASN A 654 -17.75 -7.16 11.69
N THR A 655 -16.46 -7.42 11.66
CA THR A 655 -15.52 -7.31 12.78
C THR A 655 -14.74 -5.97 12.81
N THR A 656 -15.14 -4.96 12.05
CA THR A 656 -14.45 -3.67 12.00
C THR A 656 -14.76 -2.82 13.23
N SER A 657 -13.74 -2.16 13.79
CA SER A 657 -13.93 -1.15 14.82
C SER A 657 -14.61 0.10 14.22
N PRO A 658 -15.71 0.60 14.82
CA PRO A 658 -16.38 1.79 14.32
C PRO A 658 -15.50 3.05 14.35
N HIS A 659 -14.62 3.17 15.33
CA HIS A 659 -13.76 4.33 15.52
C HIS A 659 -12.30 3.92 15.48
N ALA A 660 -11.50 4.60 14.68
CA ALA A 660 -10.05 4.49 14.68
C ALA A 660 -9.43 5.87 14.55
N ALA A 661 -8.35 6.12 15.27
CA ALA A 661 -7.58 7.36 15.19
C ALA A 661 -6.09 7.07 15.28
N THR A 662 -5.29 7.83 14.56
CA THR A 662 -3.84 7.84 14.72
C THR A 662 -3.35 9.27 14.87
N GLY A 663 -2.23 9.45 15.54
CA GLY A 663 -1.59 10.75 15.63
C GLY A 663 -0.10 10.60 15.86
N SER A 664 0.68 11.54 15.33
CA SER A 664 2.09 11.67 15.66
C SER A 664 2.47 13.12 15.93
N LEU A 665 3.40 13.29 16.87
CA LEU A 665 4.07 14.54 17.14
C LEU A 665 5.55 14.38 16.74
N ASP A 666 5.95 15.09 15.70
CA ASP A 666 7.30 15.03 15.15
C ASP A 666 8.06 16.29 15.53
N TYR A 667 9.24 16.12 16.11
CA TYR A 667 10.22 17.17 16.32
C TYR A 667 11.41 16.95 15.38
N THR A 668 11.81 17.96 14.62
CA THR A 668 12.91 17.87 13.67
C THR A 668 13.91 19.01 13.86
N LEU A 669 15.14 18.67 14.22
CA LEU A 669 16.28 19.60 14.31
C LEU A 669 17.21 19.35 13.11
N ASN A 670 17.38 20.36 12.26
CA ASN A 670 18.28 20.30 11.12
C ASN A 670 19.49 21.20 11.34
N GLN A 671 20.69 20.60 11.30
CA GLN A 671 21.98 21.30 11.30
C GLN A 671 22.79 20.83 10.09
N LYS A 672 23.83 21.57 9.70
CA LYS A 672 24.62 21.31 8.47
C LYS A 672 25.05 19.84 8.28
N ASN A 673 25.50 19.17 9.34
CA ASN A 673 26.04 17.81 9.30
C ASN A 673 25.30 16.84 10.23
N TYR A 674 24.21 17.28 10.85
CA TYR A 674 23.46 16.51 11.82
C TYR A 674 21.97 16.82 11.73
N ARG A 675 21.16 15.77 11.62
CA ARG A 675 19.70 15.87 11.71
C ARG A 675 19.20 14.96 12.82
N LEU A 676 18.38 15.51 13.71
CA LEU A 676 17.64 14.74 14.71
C LEU A 676 16.16 14.81 14.37
N LYS A 677 15.50 13.68 14.35
CA LYS A 677 14.04 13.58 14.26
C LYS A 677 13.53 12.71 15.40
N SER A 678 12.65 13.24 16.25
CA SER A 678 11.98 12.48 17.31
C SER A 678 10.51 12.41 16.99
N ILE A 679 9.94 11.20 17.02
CA ILE A 679 8.56 10.94 16.66
C ILE A 679 7.90 10.18 17.80
N PHE A 680 6.88 10.77 18.39
CA PHE A 680 5.96 10.09 19.27
C PHE A 680 4.67 9.83 18.49
N SER A 681 4.24 8.58 18.36
CA SER A 681 3.02 8.21 17.66
C SER A 681 2.08 7.41 18.58
N ALA A 682 0.79 7.58 18.34
CA ALA A 682 -0.27 6.90 19.05
C ALA A 682 -1.34 6.41 18.04
N SER A 683 -1.82 5.20 18.25
CA SER A 683 -2.88 4.57 17.46
C SER A 683 -3.99 4.11 18.40
N LEU A 684 -5.17 4.68 18.26
CA LEU A 684 -6.38 4.33 19.00
C LEU A 684 -7.28 3.47 18.14
N MET A 685 -7.67 2.33 18.66
CA MET A 685 -8.70 1.46 18.10
C MET A 685 -9.89 1.43 19.06
N GLY A 686 -11.04 1.88 18.60
CA GLY A 686 -12.27 1.93 19.38
C GLY A 686 -12.81 0.52 19.67
N GLN A 687 -13.81 0.47 20.55
CA GLN A 687 -14.50 -0.76 20.88
C GLN A 687 -15.06 -1.46 19.64
N LYS A 688 -14.82 -2.76 19.53
CA LYS A 688 -15.26 -3.62 18.44
C LYS A 688 -16.30 -4.61 18.96
N GLN A 689 -17.42 -4.73 18.25
CA GLN A 689 -18.49 -5.68 18.59
C GLN A 689 -18.86 -6.50 17.34
N PHE A 690 -19.01 -7.82 17.54
CA PHE A 690 -19.46 -8.73 16.51
C PHE A 690 -20.17 -9.92 17.15
N ASP A 691 -21.06 -10.55 16.39
CA ASP A 691 -21.86 -11.67 16.85
C ASP A 691 -21.34 -12.98 16.26
N VAL A 692 -21.15 -13.97 17.13
CA VAL A 692 -20.63 -15.31 16.77
C VAL A 692 -21.69 -16.36 17.05
N GLN A 693 -21.92 -17.23 16.07
CA GLN A 693 -22.86 -18.34 16.23
C GLN A 693 -22.28 -19.38 17.19
N ASP A 694 -23.11 -19.86 18.09
CA ASP A 694 -22.81 -20.92 19.04
C ASP A 694 -24.07 -21.75 19.31
N ARG A 695 -23.93 -22.86 20.01
CA ARG A 695 -25.04 -23.67 20.49
C ARG A 695 -25.18 -23.53 21.98
N VAL A 696 -26.32 -23.02 22.44
CA VAL A 696 -26.62 -22.80 23.87
C VAL A 696 -27.55 -23.88 24.37
N TRP A 697 -27.20 -24.50 25.50
CA TRP A 697 -28.04 -25.41 26.24
C TRP A 697 -28.72 -24.62 27.37
N VAL A 698 -30.05 -24.54 27.33
CA VAL A 698 -30.82 -23.60 28.18
C VAL A 698 -31.53 -24.29 29.31
N ASP A 699 -31.63 -25.61 29.29
CA ASP A 699 -32.60 -26.32 30.10
C ASP A 699 -32.03 -27.63 30.68
N GLU A 700 -32.49 -28.05 31.87
CA GLU A 700 -32.20 -29.36 32.47
C GLU A 700 -32.61 -30.53 31.56
N HIS A 701 -33.49 -30.27 30.57
CA HIS A 701 -33.97 -31.23 29.59
C HIS A 701 -33.13 -31.29 28.31
N HIS A 702 -31.92 -30.72 28.31
CA HIS A 702 -30.96 -30.77 27.21
C HIS A 702 -31.50 -30.11 25.93
N LYS A 703 -32.41 -29.12 26.02
CA LYS A 703 -32.87 -28.35 24.86
C LYS A 703 -31.79 -27.36 24.47
N SER A 704 -31.29 -27.52 23.22
CA SER A 704 -30.27 -26.62 22.67
C SER A 704 -30.87 -25.69 21.62
N TYR A 705 -30.34 -24.50 21.56
CA TYR A 705 -30.67 -23.48 20.54
C TYR A 705 -29.40 -23.09 19.81
N ASP A 706 -29.49 -22.98 18.47
CA ASP A 706 -28.47 -22.27 17.70
C ASP A 706 -28.68 -20.79 17.95
N ALA A 707 -27.67 -20.14 18.54
CA ALA A 707 -27.77 -18.79 19.03
C ALA A 707 -26.52 -17.98 18.68
N TYR A 708 -26.64 -16.66 18.70
CA TYR A 708 -25.50 -15.76 18.54
C TYR A 708 -25.17 -15.12 19.86
N PHE A 709 -23.90 -15.15 20.25
CA PHE A 709 -23.42 -14.34 21.37
C PHE A 709 -22.64 -13.15 20.86
N ARG A 710 -22.75 -12.01 21.57
CA ARG A 710 -22.04 -10.79 21.24
C ARG A 710 -20.67 -10.80 21.87
N CYS A 711 -19.65 -10.76 21.03
CA CYS A 711 -18.27 -10.54 21.45
C CYS A 711 -17.97 -9.04 21.46
N THR A 712 -17.35 -8.56 22.54
CA THR A 712 -16.96 -7.16 22.66
C THR A 712 -15.48 -7.10 23.00
N LEU A 713 -14.70 -6.46 22.13
CA LEU A 713 -13.30 -6.15 22.38
C LEU A 713 -13.18 -4.68 22.82
N PRO A 714 -12.48 -4.40 23.93
CA PRO A 714 -12.38 -3.04 24.46
C PRO A 714 -11.57 -2.12 23.57
N THR A 715 -11.76 -0.81 23.73
CA THR A 715 -10.90 0.22 23.16
C THR A 715 -9.47 0.06 23.68
N TYR A 716 -8.48 0.23 22.81
CA TYR A 716 -7.07 0.23 23.20
C TYR A 716 -6.28 1.32 22.46
N VAL A 717 -5.12 1.66 23.02
CA VAL A 717 -4.16 2.61 22.45
C VAL A 717 -2.79 1.97 22.44
N LEU A 718 -2.11 2.05 21.29
CA LEU A 718 -0.70 1.68 21.14
C LEU A 718 0.11 2.95 20.93
N CYS A 719 1.15 3.15 21.73
CA CYS A 719 2.05 4.29 21.62
C CYS A 719 3.46 3.85 21.27
N ASN A 720 4.12 4.56 20.36
CA ASN A 720 5.49 4.27 19.94
C ASN A 720 6.34 5.53 20.02
N LEU A 721 7.64 5.35 20.24
CA LEU A 721 8.63 6.42 20.23
C LEU A 721 9.81 6.02 19.37
N ALA A 722 10.21 6.89 18.45
CA ALA A 722 11.40 6.72 17.63
C ALA A 722 12.26 7.97 17.67
N VAL A 723 13.57 7.81 17.79
CA VAL A 723 14.58 8.87 17.71
C VAL A 723 15.55 8.53 16.61
N VAL A 724 15.53 9.30 15.54
CA VAL A 724 16.33 9.11 14.32
C VAL A 724 17.41 10.16 14.28
N GLN A 725 18.66 9.76 14.21
CA GLN A 725 19.83 10.64 14.13
C GLN A 725 20.55 10.37 12.81
N THR A 726 20.77 11.41 12.03
CA THR A 726 21.50 11.32 10.76
C THR A 726 22.78 12.13 10.85
N PHE A 727 23.91 11.49 10.59
CA PHE A 727 25.24 12.07 10.65
C PHE A 727 25.80 12.25 9.25
N TYR A 728 26.20 13.48 8.90
CA TYR A 728 26.81 13.85 7.61
C TYR A 728 25.99 13.40 6.38
N ASN A 729 24.69 13.12 6.56
CA ASN A 729 23.81 12.49 5.57
C ASN A 729 24.33 11.15 5.03
N LYS A 730 25.13 10.43 5.79
CA LYS A 730 25.80 9.18 5.43
C LYS A 730 25.40 7.99 6.30
N VAL A 731 25.21 8.26 7.57
CA VAL A 731 24.87 7.23 8.55
C VAL A 731 23.63 7.69 9.29
N LYS A 732 22.63 6.84 9.32
CA LYS A 732 21.39 7.04 10.07
C LYS A 732 21.30 6.01 11.19
N VAL A 733 21.09 6.47 12.42
CA VAL A 733 20.88 5.61 13.59
C VAL A 733 19.49 5.89 14.14
N THR A 734 18.69 4.86 14.28
CA THR A 734 17.35 4.95 14.90
C THR A 734 17.32 4.13 16.18
N LEU A 735 16.88 4.75 17.26
CA LEU A 735 16.52 4.09 18.51
C LEU A 735 15.02 4.20 18.68
N GLY A 736 14.34 3.09 18.99
CA GLY A 736 12.90 3.16 19.14
C GLY A 736 12.33 2.13 20.10
N VAL A 737 11.10 2.41 20.50
CA VAL A 737 10.29 1.53 21.36
C VAL A 737 8.89 1.46 20.79
N ASP A 738 8.46 0.28 20.38
CA ASP A 738 7.09 -0.01 19.98
C ASP A 738 6.30 -0.43 21.21
N ASN A 739 5.01 -0.07 21.26
CA ASN A 739 4.10 -0.34 22.36
C ASN A 739 4.69 0.11 23.72
N LEU A 740 5.02 1.39 23.81
CA LEU A 740 5.73 2.02 24.94
C LEU A 740 5.11 1.72 26.31
N PHE A 741 3.77 1.61 26.39
CA PHE A 741 3.03 1.38 27.62
C PHE A 741 2.69 -0.09 27.86
N ASN A 742 3.30 -1.01 27.12
CA ASN A 742 3.19 -2.45 27.28
C ASN A 742 1.73 -2.97 27.25
N TYR A 743 0.94 -2.45 26.32
CA TYR A 743 -0.42 -2.96 26.16
C TYR A 743 -0.40 -4.42 25.67
N VAL A 744 -1.07 -5.28 26.38
CA VAL A 744 -1.34 -6.67 26.00
C VAL A 744 -2.82 -6.92 26.24
N PRO A 745 -3.58 -7.43 25.27
CA PRO A 745 -5.00 -7.67 25.45
C PRO A 745 -5.24 -8.71 26.55
N HIS A 746 -6.12 -8.37 27.48
CA HIS A 746 -6.47 -9.25 28.58
C HIS A 746 -7.59 -10.23 28.23
N THR A 747 -8.37 -9.92 27.21
CA THR A 747 -9.53 -10.70 26.77
C THR A 747 -9.29 -11.18 25.35
N LEU A 748 -9.03 -12.45 25.18
CA LEU A 748 -8.80 -13.06 23.87
C LEU A 748 -10.07 -13.65 23.26
N GLY A 749 -11.18 -13.69 24.01
CA GLY A 749 -12.36 -14.43 23.60
C GLY A 749 -12.13 -15.95 23.69
N SER A 750 -13.10 -16.74 23.31
CA SER A 750 -13.02 -18.20 23.26
C SER A 750 -13.30 -18.75 21.87
N GLY A 751 -12.64 -19.84 21.48
CA GLY A 751 -12.82 -20.47 20.18
C GLY A 751 -12.51 -19.50 19.02
N ILE A 752 -13.45 -19.33 18.10
CA ILE A 752 -13.26 -18.51 16.87
C ILE A 752 -13.06 -17.02 17.18
N THR A 753 -13.51 -16.54 18.32
CA THR A 753 -13.41 -15.11 18.68
C THR A 753 -11.97 -14.67 18.94
N MET A 754 -11.08 -15.59 19.34
CA MET A 754 -9.67 -15.28 19.60
C MET A 754 -8.92 -14.83 18.36
N PHE A 755 -9.39 -15.17 17.15
CA PHE A 755 -8.77 -14.74 15.89
C PHE A 755 -9.05 -13.28 15.52
N ASN A 756 -9.90 -12.59 16.27
CA ASN A 756 -10.24 -11.19 16.03
C ASN A 756 -9.54 -10.21 16.99
N VAL A 757 -8.66 -10.71 17.84
CA VAL A 757 -7.92 -9.92 18.83
C VAL A 757 -6.57 -9.50 18.27
N PRO A 758 -6.13 -8.24 18.45
CA PRO A 758 -4.83 -7.81 17.99
C PRO A 758 -3.72 -8.59 18.69
N ALA A 759 -2.83 -9.20 17.90
CA ALA A 759 -1.67 -9.87 18.43
C ALA A 759 -0.57 -8.84 18.74
N THR A 760 -0.23 -8.72 20.01
CA THR A 760 0.87 -7.87 20.47
C THR A 760 1.73 -8.60 21.48
N CYS A 761 3.05 -8.55 21.28
CA CYS A 761 4.04 -9.09 22.21
C CYS A 761 4.33 -8.16 23.40
N GLY A 762 3.60 -7.05 23.55
CA GLY A 762 3.92 -6.00 24.50
C GLY A 762 5.03 -5.07 24.00
N THR A 763 5.80 -4.49 24.90
CA THR A 763 6.88 -3.54 24.56
C THR A 763 8.02 -4.21 23.82
N ARG A 764 8.46 -3.58 22.71
CA ARG A 764 9.62 -4.00 21.92
C ARG A 764 10.58 -2.84 21.71
N GLY A 765 11.81 -2.97 22.20
CA GLY A 765 12.90 -2.01 21.92
C GLY A 765 13.65 -2.39 20.65
N TYR A 766 14.17 -1.41 19.90
CA TYR A 766 14.98 -1.69 18.71
C TYR A 766 16.05 -0.62 18.45
N ILE A 767 17.09 -1.05 17.76
CA ILE A 767 18.11 -0.20 17.14
C ILE A 767 18.18 -0.51 15.64
N GLN A 768 18.28 0.52 14.83
CA GLN A 768 18.47 0.42 13.38
C GLN A 768 19.63 1.30 12.96
N VAL A 769 20.46 0.78 12.06
CA VAL A 769 21.57 1.53 11.45
C VAL A 769 21.47 1.42 9.94
N GLU A 770 21.56 2.54 9.24
CA GLU A 770 21.51 2.63 7.79
C GLU A 770 22.70 3.43 7.27
N PHE A 771 23.32 2.95 6.20
CA PHE A 771 24.49 3.54 5.55
C PHE A 771 24.11 3.97 4.13
N LEU A 772 24.41 5.22 3.77
CA LEU A 772 24.37 5.75 2.41
C LEU A 772 25.79 5.64 1.82
N VAL A 773 26.06 4.49 1.16
CA VAL A 773 27.42 4.07 0.80
C VAL A 773 28.02 4.92 -0.32
N ASP A 774 27.21 5.39 -1.27
CA ASP A 774 27.66 6.24 -2.38
C ASP A 774 28.30 7.56 -1.89
N ASP A 775 27.75 8.17 -0.86
CA ASP A 775 28.27 9.40 -0.27
C ASP A 775 29.53 9.14 0.58
N ILE A 776 29.68 7.94 1.16
CA ILE A 776 30.88 7.52 1.87
C ILE A 776 32.05 7.33 0.87
N ILE A 777 31.82 6.66 -0.25
CA ILE A 777 32.84 6.42 -1.28
C ILE A 777 33.35 7.72 -1.89
N LYS A 778 32.45 8.69 -2.15
CA LYS A 778 32.87 10.02 -2.65
C LYS A 778 33.82 10.74 -1.68
N THR A 779 33.55 10.66 -0.38
CA THR A 779 34.37 11.29 0.64
C THR A 779 35.76 10.65 0.77
N LEU A 780 35.84 9.33 0.60
CA LEU A 780 37.11 8.60 0.63
C LEU A 780 37.98 8.90 -0.61
N LYS A 781 37.37 9.19 -1.76
CA LYS A 781 38.10 9.58 -2.98
C LYS A 781 38.60 11.01 -2.99
N HIS A 782 38.07 11.88 -2.13
CA HIS A 782 38.51 13.27 -1.98
C HIS A 782 39.47 13.49 -0.81
N LYS A 783 39.81 12.48 -0.03
CA LYS A 783 40.94 12.41 0.89
C LYS A 783 42.12 11.71 0.23
#